data_f11ebb9bb9049b4534d7284d90334f3f
#
_entry.id   f11ebb9bb9049b4534d7284d90334f3f
#
_cell.length_a   1.000
_cell.length_b   1.000
_cell.length_c   1.000
_cell.angle_alpha   90.00
_cell.angle_beta   90.00
_cell.angle_gamma   90.00
#
_symmetry.space_group_name_H-M   'P 1'
#
loop_
_entity.id
_entity.type
_entity.pdbx_description
1 polymer ?
#
loop_
_entity_poly.entity_id
_entity_poly.type
_entity_poly.pdbx_seq_one_letter_code
_entity_poly.pdbx_strand_id
1 'polypeptide(L)'
;MMQRFTDDAQRVLSLAQEAALELGHDYVGTEHVLIGLTKVKNGVAAKALEELGLVTEDIFEAVEEHVGRGNKKATSIYMTPRVKHVLELAIQVANHMNHNYVGTEHILLGLLSDGSGVAVAILRAMNIRSNDVVEAIRSILGSNKGSNNGGQEGINSNNDLGELSDFATDLNESAKQGKIDPVIGRDTEIQRVIQILSRRTKNNPVLIGEPGVGKTAIAEGLAQRIVTGNVPEILRNKRIISLSIGSMLAGAKYRGEFEERLKKAIDEVQQHDDMIIFIDEIHTLVGAGATEGAMDAANILKPALARGEFQVIGATTLDEYKKHIEKDAALERRFQPVQVGEPNEEDALEILKGLRDRYEAFHKAKITDEALTAAVSLSSRYITDRFLPDKAIDVVDEAASKVRMKVFSAAPDVKALEDRLNTVKKEKEAAVTSQDFEKAAKLRDEEQSLLKEIGDKKSVAKEKSDQKLIVTEEDIATVVAQWTGIPVAKIAEEESETLLHLEEELHKRVVGQDEAVTAVAKAVRRARAGLKDPKRPIGSFLFLGPTGVGKTELARALASSLFGDESAMIRLDMSEYMEKHTVSRLVGAPPGYVGYEEGGQLTDAVRRKPYSVILLDEVEKAHADFFNILLQVLDDGRLTDSQGRTVDFRNTVIIMTSNLGAKALHKNSTELGFLAPKKAESHTNDSKTKDFKEAKKSVLDAVKRHFRPEFLNRIDEMIVFHPLTEEDLTKIVTILMSDVTKRLEECDLHLEITPEAMKLLVKEGSDFTMGARPLKRAIQRLIEDPVSDLILKGEAIAGKTIKADAKDNDIVVTI
;
A
#
# COMPACT_ATOMS: atom_id res chain seq x y z
N MET A 1 8.69 31.28 15.69
CA MET A 1 7.91 32.22 14.87
C MET A 1 8.64 32.60 13.57
N MET A 2 9.93 32.94 13.62
CA MET A 2 10.67 33.44 12.44
C MET A 2 11.02 32.42 11.36
N GLN A 3 10.94 31.12 11.59
CA GLN A 3 11.32 30.06 10.63
C GLN A 3 10.44 29.98 9.37
N ARG A 4 9.28 30.63 9.37
CA ARG A 4 8.36 30.67 8.22
C ARG A 4 8.51 31.90 7.34
N PHE A 5 9.32 32.91 7.74
CA PHE A 5 9.50 34.13 6.99
C PHE A 5 10.58 33.95 5.92
N THR A 6 10.28 34.41 4.70
CA THR A 6 11.25 34.42 3.61
C THR A 6 12.43 35.33 3.94
N ASP A 7 13.57 35.17 3.27
CA ASP A 7 14.75 36.01 3.45
C ASP A 7 14.41 37.51 3.23
N ASP A 8 13.58 37.79 2.22
CA ASP A 8 13.11 39.15 1.94
C ASP A 8 12.21 39.70 3.08
N ALA A 9 11.34 38.87 3.65
CA ALA A 9 10.50 39.25 4.76
C ALA A 9 11.32 39.51 6.05
N GLN A 10 12.37 38.75 6.28
CA GLN A 10 13.31 38.97 7.37
C GLN A 10 14.12 40.27 7.15
N ARG A 11 14.50 40.52 5.90
CA ARG A 11 15.20 41.75 5.50
C ARG A 11 14.35 42.98 5.70
N VAL A 12 13.02 42.92 5.44
CA VAL A 12 12.08 43.99 5.77
C VAL A 12 12.16 44.41 7.25
N LEU A 13 12.21 43.42 8.17
CA LEU A 13 12.27 43.71 9.60
C LEU A 13 13.61 44.35 10.01
N SER A 14 14.70 43.93 9.40
CA SER A 14 16.03 44.56 9.61
C SER A 14 16.06 46.00 9.10
N LEU A 15 15.52 46.23 7.91
CA LEU A 15 15.41 47.59 7.32
C LEU A 15 14.44 48.48 8.07
N ALA A 16 13.39 47.91 8.68
CA ALA A 16 12.49 48.65 9.59
C ALA A 16 13.20 49.11 10.88
N GLN A 17 14.14 48.30 11.39
CA GLN A 17 14.98 48.69 12.52
C GLN A 17 15.97 49.80 12.12
N GLU A 18 16.57 49.73 10.95
CA GLU A 18 17.44 50.80 10.42
C GLU A 18 16.70 52.11 10.23
N ALA A 19 15.49 52.02 9.66
CA ALA A 19 14.62 53.22 9.49
C ALA A 19 14.22 53.87 10.84
N ALA A 20 13.94 53.06 11.85
CA ALA A 20 13.68 53.58 13.19
C ALA A 20 14.91 54.30 13.80
N LEU A 21 16.10 53.77 13.59
CA LEU A 21 17.37 54.42 13.99
C LEU A 21 17.62 55.72 13.23
N GLU A 22 17.35 55.73 11.93
CA GLU A 22 17.52 56.92 11.06
C GLU A 22 16.58 58.04 11.47
N LEU A 23 15.39 57.71 11.92
CA LEU A 23 14.41 58.66 12.47
C LEU A 23 14.62 59.02 13.93
N GLY A 24 15.59 58.36 14.62
CA GLY A 24 15.92 58.61 16.01
C GLY A 24 14.91 58.03 17.01
N HIS A 25 14.17 57.01 16.63
CA HIS A 25 13.20 56.31 17.48
C HIS A 25 13.82 55.13 18.24
N ASP A 26 13.36 54.86 19.45
CA ASP A 26 13.79 53.70 20.27
C ASP A 26 12.85 52.50 20.14
N TYR A 27 11.88 52.57 19.20
CA TYR A 27 10.93 51.49 18.90
C TYR A 27 10.73 51.27 17.40
N VAL A 28 10.36 50.04 17.02
CA VAL A 28 9.89 49.75 15.67
C VAL A 28 8.37 49.70 15.67
N GLY A 29 7.77 50.68 15.00
CA GLY A 29 6.33 50.77 14.79
C GLY A 29 5.92 50.28 13.40
N THR A 30 4.62 50.31 13.10
CA THR A 30 4.04 49.91 11.81
C THR A 30 4.56 50.74 10.63
N GLU A 31 4.79 52.04 10.88
CA GLU A 31 5.39 53.03 9.96
C GLU A 31 6.80 52.60 9.50
N HIS A 32 7.63 52.14 10.42
CA HIS A 32 8.97 51.65 10.08
C HIS A 32 8.94 50.36 9.27
N VAL A 33 7.95 49.48 9.56
CA VAL A 33 7.73 48.27 8.75
C VAL A 33 7.30 48.61 7.32
N LEU A 34 6.47 49.66 7.16
CA LEU A 34 6.06 50.14 5.83
C LEU A 34 7.28 50.67 5.04
N ILE A 35 8.18 51.48 5.67
CA ILE A 35 9.45 51.87 5.04
C ILE A 35 10.31 50.66 4.67
N GLY A 36 10.42 49.71 5.56
CA GLY A 36 11.16 48.47 5.31
C GLY A 36 10.63 47.68 4.11
N LEU A 37 9.31 47.60 3.93
CA LEU A 37 8.65 46.97 2.81
C LEU A 37 9.00 47.63 1.46
N THR A 38 9.11 48.96 1.40
CA THR A 38 9.47 49.66 0.16
C THR A 38 10.95 49.57 -0.16
N LYS A 39 11.84 49.50 0.83
CA LYS A 39 13.29 49.34 0.65
C LYS A 39 13.68 47.99 0.03
N VAL A 40 12.83 46.93 0.13
CA VAL A 40 13.08 45.63 -0.48
C VAL A 40 12.52 45.58 -1.92
N LYS A 41 13.22 46.17 -2.87
CA LYS A 41 12.77 46.34 -4.27
C LYS A 41 12.36 45.07 -4.99
N ASN A 42 12.87 43.90 -4.62
CA ASN A 42 12.50 42.62 -5.23
C ASN A 42 11.23 42.01 -4.63
N GLY A 43 10.75 42.51 -3.50
CA GLY A 43 9.57 42.05 -2.82
C GLY A 43 8.27 42.40 -3.54
N VAL A 44 7.27 41.51 -3.43
CA VAL A 44 5.93 41.75 -3.99
C VAL A 44 5.29 43.02 -3.42
N ALA A 45 5.49 43.27 -2.12
CA ALA A 45 4.97 44.45 -1.48
C ALA A 45 5.55 45.77 -2.04
N ALA A 46 6.89 45.80 -2.29
CA ALA A 46 7.51 46.99 -2.85
C ALA A 46 6.98 47.27 -4.27
N LYS A 47 6.84 46.25 -5.10
CA LYS A 47 6.31 46.37 -6.46
C LYS A 47 4.86 46.84 -6.44
N ALA A 48 4.03 46.32 -5.53
CA ALA A 48 2.64 46.73 -5.42
C ALA A 48 2.51 48.22 -4.99
N LEU A 49 3.37 48.66 -4.08
CA LEU A 49 3.39 50.05 -3.66
C LEU A 49 3.94 51.01 -4.75
N GLU A 50 4.92 50.55 -5.51
CA GLU A 50 5.48 51.26 -6.67
C GLU A 50 4.46 51.40 -7.82
N GLU A 51 3.68 50.33 -8.10
CA GLU A 51 2.60 50.38 -9.10
C GLU A 51 1.50 51.39 -8.74
N LEU A 52 1.29 51.60 -7.44
CA LEU A 52 0.38 52.66 -6.92
C LEU A 52 1.04 54.03 -6.83
N GLY A 53 2.27 54.16 -7.38
CA GLY A 53 2.98 55.46 -7.44
C GLY A 53 3.66 55.88 -6.16
N LEU A 54 3.83 54.96 -5.19
CA LEU A 54 4.52 55.24 -3.94
C LEU A 54 6.03 54.93 -4.05
N VAL A 55 6.85 55.94 -3.90
CA VAL A 55 8.31 55.79 -3.82
C VAL A 55 8.77 55.82 -2.36
N THR A 56 9.89 55.16 -2.08
CA THR A 56 10.41 55.01 -0.70
C THR A 56 10.64 56.35 -0.01
N GLU A 57 11.10 57.35 -0.77
CA GLU A 57 11.37 58.73 -0.34
C GLU A 57 10.10 59.40 0.13
N ASP A 58 9.01 59.30 -0.62
CA ASP A 58 7.72 59.93 -0.30
C ASP A 58 7.11 59.33 1.01
N ILE A 59 7.25 58.02 1.16
CA ILE A 59 6.80 57.35 2.39
C ILE A 59 7.67 57.74 3.58
N PHE A 60 8.98 57.87 3.40
CA PHE A 60 9.88 58.34 4.44
C PHE A 60 9.55 59.77 4.91
N GLU A 61 9.32 60.69 3.98
CA GLU A 61 8.89 62.06 4.27
C GLU A 61 7.53 62.09 4.99
N ALA A 62 6.55 61.32 4.53
CA ALA A 62 5.24 61.21 5.17
C ALA A 62 5.30 60.62 6.58
N VAL A 63 6.20 59.68 6.83
CA VAL A 63 6.44 59.15 8.20
C VAL A 63 7.08 60.23 9.07
N GLU A 64 8.08 60.96 8.57
CA GLU A 64 8.72 62.07 9.29
C GLU A 64 7.73 63.16 9.63
N GLU A 65 6.83 63.51 8.73
CA GLU A 65 5.79 64.52 8.95
C GLU A 65 4.75 64.11 9.99
N HIS A 66 4.32 62.80 9.98
CA HIS A 66 3.29 62.27 10.86
C HIS A 66 3.78 61.92 12.26
N VAL A 67 5.00 61.42 12.40
CA VAL A 67 5.54 60.90 13.67
C VAL A 67 6.61 61.83 14.27
N GLY A 68 7.28 62.59 13.41
CA GLY A 68 8.40 63.47 13.81
C GLY A 68 9.73 62.70 13.93
N ARG A 69 10.81 63.46 14.16
CA ARG A 69 12.14 62.89 14.47
C ARG A 69 12.32 62.78 16.00
N GLY A 70 12.78 61.60 16.43
CA GLY A 70 13.11 61.34 17.82
C GLY A 70 14.47 61.97 18.20
N ASN A 71 14.63 62.30 19.49
CA ASN A 71 15.80 63.03 20.00
C ASN A 71 16.85 62.11 20.65
N LYS A 72 16.75 60.76 20.50
CA LYS A 72 17.59 59.81 21.25
C LYS A 72 18.49 58.99 20.33
N LYS A 73 19.81 58.92 20.67
CA LYS A 73 20.67 57.84 20.23
C LYS A 73 20.31 56.57 21.01
N ALA A 74 19.37 55.80 20.46
CA ALA A 74 18.88 54.55 21.10
C ALA A 74 19.99 53.47 21.11
N THR A 75 20.26 52.96 22.30
CA THR A 75 21.17 51.83 22.49
C THR A 75 20.48 50.45 22.37
N SER A 76 19.15 50.40 22.43
CA SER A 76 18.34 49.21 22.21
C SER A 76 17.00 49.59 21.59
N ILE A 77 16.59 48.86 20.57
CA ILE A 77 15.33 49.08 19.88
C ILE A 77 14.41 47.86 20.17
N TYR A 78 13.17 48.13 20.53
CA TYR A 78 12.15 47.10 20.74
C TYR A 78 11.03 47.19 19.72
N MET A 79 10.46 46.06 19.37
CA MET A 79 9.26 46.01 18.53
C MET A 79 8.02 46.30 19.35
N THR A 80 7.17 47.19 18.84
CA THR A 80 5.90 47.50 19.51
C THR A 80 4.97 46.28 19.53
N PRO A 81 4.07 46.19 20.53
CA PRO A 81 3.08 45.10 20.59
C PRO A 81 2.24 45.00 19.29
N ARG A 82 2.00 46.14 18.65
CA ARG A 82 1.24 46.23 17.40
C ARG A 82 1.99 45.60 16.22
N VAL A 83 3.28 45.84 16.10
CA VAL A 83 4.09 45.14 15.05
C VAL A 83 4.05 43.63 15.26
N LYS A 84 4.12 43.16 16.52
CA LYS A 84 3.98 41.72 16.78
C LYS A 84 2.61 41.20 16.34
N HIS A 85 1.54 41.94 16.60
CA HIS A 85 0.19 41.57 16.13
C HIS A 85 0.08 41.57 14.61
N VAL A 86 0.67 42.51 13.92
CA VAL A 86 0.74 42.54 12.46
C VAL A 86 1.46 41.30 11.88
N LEU A 87 2.54 40.86 12.51
CA LEU A 87 3.24 39.65 12.11
C LEU A 87 2.41 38.38 12.34
N GLU A 88 1.59 38.34 13.39
CA GLU A 88 0.62 37.27 13.63
C GLU A 88 -0.48 37.25 12.55
N LEU A 89 -1.00 38.43 12.21
CA LEU A 89 -1.96 38.57 11.12
C LEU A 89 -1.35 38.19 9.77
N ALA A 90 -0.09 38.51 9.52
CA ALA A 90 0.62 38.10 8.30
C ALA A 90 0.72 36.55 8.17
N ILE A 91 0.93 35.85 9.29
CA ILE A 91 0.90 34.39 9.34
C ILE A 91 -0.50 33.84 9.04
N GLN A 92 -1.55 34.47 9.59
CA GLN A 92 -2.94 34.08 9.30
C GLN A 92 -3.29 34.30 7.83
N VAL A 93 -2.89 35.44 7.25
CA VAL A 93 -3.09 35.74 5.83
C VAL A 93 -2.36 34.72 4.95
N ALA A 94 -1.11 34.36 5.28
CA ALA A 94 -0.38 33.34 4.54
C ALA A 94 -1.08 31.99 4.58
N ASN A 95 -1.61 31.59 5.75
CA ASN A 95 -2.39 30.36 5.88
C ASN A 95 -3.71 30.42 5.07
N HIS A 96 -4.38 31.56 5.06
CA HIS A 96 -5.60 31.78 4.23
C HIS A 96 -5.30 31.73 2.72
N MET A 97 -4.11 32.17 2.31
CA MET A 97 -3.65 32.10 0.93
C MET A 97 -3.02 30.75 0.57
N ASN A 98 -3.08 29.78 1.47
CA ASN A 98 -2.50 28.44 1.30
C ASN A 98 -0.98 28.44 1.06
N HIS A 99 -0.27 29.46 1.60
CA HIS A 99 1.18 29.55 1.48
C HIS A 99 1.87 28.99 2.72
N ASN A 100 2.89 28.15 2.50
CA ASN A 100 3.71 27.59 3.59
C ASN A 100 4.78 28.55 4.13
N TYR A 101 4.88 29.74 3.55
CA TYR A 101 5.86 30.77 3.88
C TYR A 101 5.18 32.13 4.07
N VAL A 102 5.84 33.04 4.79
CA VAL A 102 5.38 34.42 4.97
C VAL A 102 6.32 35.33 4.19
N GLY A 103 5.85 35.86 3.04
CA GLY A 103 6.56 36.82 2.21
C GLY A 103 6.22 38.27 2.55
N THR A 104 6.81 39.21 1.81
CA THR A 104 6.61 40.64 1.97
C THR A 104 5.16 41.07 1.76
N GLU A 105 4.46 40.42 0.81
CA GLU A 105 3.03 40.58 0.54
C GLU A 105 2.17 40.28 1.74
N HIS A 106 2.49 39.20 2.48
CA HIS A 106 1.72 38.82 3.67
C HIS A 106 1.90 39.81 4.81
N ILE A 107 3.11 40.44 4.94
CA ILE A 107 3.34 41.47 5.94
C ILE A 107 2.54 42.74 5.58
N LEU A 108 2.50 43.13 4.31
CA LEU A 108 1.73 44.29 3.83
C LEU A 108 0.22 44.05 4.05
N LEU A 109 -0.29 42.88 3.68
CA LEU A 109 -1.69 42.52 3.95
C LEU A 109 -2.02 42.46 5.45
N GLY A 110 -1.09 42.00 6.27
CA GLY A 110 -1.20 42.00 7.73
C GLY A 110 -1.32 43.43 8.30
N LEU A 111 -0.52 44.37 7.76
CA LEU A 111 -0.61 45.79 8.09
C LEU A 111 -1.98 46.40 7.75
N LEU A 112 -2.51 46.08 6.58
CA LEU A 112 -3.83 46.55 6.14
C LEU A 112 -4.97 45.92 6.95
N SER A 113 -4.82 44.67 7.35
CA SER A 113 -5.81 43.93 8.16
C SER A 113 -5.91 44.45 9.60
N ASP A 114 -4.81 44.96 10.18
CA ASP A 114 -4.84 45.66 11.48
C ASP A 114 -5.68 46.97 11.44
N GLY A 115 -5.74 47.62 10.28
CA GLY A 115 -6.65 48.72 9.96
C GLY A 115 -6.48 50.03 10.72
N SER A 116 -5.70 50.03 11.80
CA SER A 116 -5.61 51.15 12.75
C SER A 116 -4.19 51.63 13.09
N GLY A 117 -3.16 51.08 12.38
CA GLY A 117 -1.76 51.50 12.58
C GLY A 117 -1.38 52.79 11.87
N VAL A 118 -0.26 53.39 12.30
CA VAL A 118 0.28 54.63 11.71
C VAL A 118 0.56 54.41 10.22
N ALA A 119 1.05 53.25 9.81
CA ALA A 119 1.26 52.88 8.40
C ALA A 119 -0.03 53.02 7.55
N VAL A 120 -1.16 52.53 8.07
CA VAL A 120 -2.45 52.64 7.36
C VAL A 120 -2.96 54.11 7.34
N ALA A 121 -2.69 54.89 8.38
CA ALA A 121 -3.01 56.32 8.41
C ALA A 121 -2.21 57.10 7.34
N ILE A 122 -0.93 56.77 7.19
CA ILE A 122 -0.05 57.38 6.15
C ILE A 122 -0.53 57.01 4.75
N LEU A 123 -0.84 55.72 4.48
CA LEU A 123 -1.36 55.30 3.19
C LEU A 123 -2.66 56.01 2.83
N ARG A 124 -3.57 56.23 3.83
CA ARG A 124 -4.80 57.00 3.63
C ARG A 124 -4.53 58.48 3.38
N ALA A 125 -3.55 59.07 4.06
CA ALA A 125 -3.15 60.46 3.84
C ALA A 125 -2.60 60.66 2.42
N MET A 126 -1.94 59.63 1.86
CA MET A 126 -1.46 59.61 0.47
C MET A 126 -2.57 59.19 -0.53
N ASN A 127 -3.85 59.15 -0.09
CA ASN A 127 -5.03 58.85 -0.90
C ASN A 127 -5.09 57.42 -1.46
N ILE A 128 -4.42 56.44 -0.82
CA ILE A 128 -4.41 55.04 -1.19
C ILE A 128 -5.35 54.27 -0.27
N ARG A 129 -6.30 53.54 -0.89
CA ARG A 129 -7.23 52.67 -0.18
C ARG A 129 -6.64 51.26 0.00
N SER A 130 -7.01 50.62 1.10
CA SER A 130 -6.57 49.22 1.34
C SER A 130 -6.94 48.29 0.22
N ASN A 131 -8.07 48.48 -0.46
CA ASN A 131 -8.50 47.66 -1.59
C ASN A 131 -7.60 47.83 -2.81
N ASP A 132 -7.09 49.06 -3.07
CA ASP A 132 -6.19 49.32 -4.21
C ASP A 132 -4.86 48.55 -4.03
N VAL A 133 -4.34 48.51 -2.80
CA VAL A 133 -3.14 47.71 -2.46
C VAL A 133 -3.38 46.19 -2.60
N VAL A 134 -4.55 45.72 -2.18
CA VAL A 134 -4.93 44.29 -2.32
C VAL A 134 -5.02 43.92 -3.80
N GLU A 135 -5.59 44.79 -4.63
CA GLU A 135 -5.69 44.56 -6.09
C GLU A 135 -4.31 44.56 -6.78
N ALA A 136 -3.42 45.49 -6.41
CA ALA A 136 -2.06 45.57 -6.88
C ALA A 136 -1.27 44.28 -6.49
N ILE A 137 -1.38 43.82 -5.26
CA ILE A 137 -0.76 42.58 -4.81
C ILE A 137 -1.29 41.38 -5.63
N ARG A 138 -2.60 41.28 -5.87
CA ARG A 138 -3.21 40.22 -6.68
C ARG A 138 -2.72 40.26 -8.12
N SER A 139 -2.63 41.45 -8.72
CA SER A 139 -2.10 41.66 -10.07
C SER A 139 -0.66 41.13 -10.18
N ILE A 140 0.21 41.46 -9.23
CA ILE A 140 1.61 41.05 -9.23
C ILE A 140 1.77 39.54 -8.95
N LEU A 141 0.99 38.97 -8.02
CA LEU A 141 1.02 37.54 -7.74
C LEU A 141 0.46 36.71 -8.90
N GLY A 142 -0.52 37.24 -9.62
CA GLY A 142 -1.04 36.65 -10.87
C GLY A 142 -0.04 36.75 -12.06
N SER A 143 0.75 37.81 -12.13
CA SER A 143 1.72 38.03 -13.21
C SER A 143 3.11 37.38 -13.00
N ASN A 144 3.44 36.95 -11.78
CA ASN A 144 4.73 36.33 -11.45
C ASN A 144 4.84 34.82 -11.79
N LYS A 145 3.88 34.27 -12.56
CA LYS A 145 4.02 32.97 -13.23
C LYS A 145 4.49 33.14 -14.67
N GLY A 146 5.68 33.70 -14.88
CA GLY A 146 6.26 33.68 -16.21
C GLY A 146 6.97 34.99 -16.60
N SER A 147 8.24 35.08 -16.29
CA SER A 147 9.15 35.98 -17.01
C SER A 147 10.39 35.23 -17.47
N ASN A 148 10.34 34.76 -18.72
CA ASN A 148 11.45 34.93 -19.65
C ASN A 148 10.98 34.84 -21.10
N ASN A 149 11.20 35.96 -21.80
CA ASN A 149 11.37 36.17 -23.24
C ASN A 149 10.19 36.06 -24.22
N GLY A 150 9.88 37.26 -24.75
CA GLY A 150 9.79 37.47 -26.20
C GLY A 150 8.46 37.22 -26.88
N GLY A 151 7.61 38.27 -26.92
CA GLY A 151 6.82 38.60 -28.12
C GLY A 151 5.76 37.62 -28.58
N GLN A 152 4.55 37.91 -28.24
CA GLN A 152 3.33 38.01 -29.06
C GLN A 152 2.10 37.81 -28.20
N GLU A 153 1.08 38.57 -28.46
CA GLU A 153 -0.25 38.62 -27.89
C GLU A 153 -0.82 37.22 -27.60
N GLY A 154 -0.95 36.85 -26.30
CA GLY A 154 -1.62 35.65 -25.83
C GLY A 154 -2.75 36.07 -24.89
N ILE A 155 -3.95 35.93 -25.34
CA ILE A 155 -5.23 36.08 -24.65
C ILE A 155 -5.18 35.43 -23.25
N ASN A 156 -5.51 36.13 -22.20
CA ASN A 156 -5.67 35.68 -20.82
C ASN A 156 -6.73 34.56 -20.73
N SER A 157 -6.30 33.31 -20.68
CA SER A 157 -7.20 32.15 -20.68
C SER A 157 -7.76 31.75 -19.28
N ASN A 158 -7.35 32.42 -18.19
CA ASN A 158 -7.89 32.10 -16.86
C ASN A 158 -9.14 32.96 -16.46
N ASN A 159 -9.48 33.98 -17.22
CA ASN A 159 -10.71 34.75 -17.00
C ASN A 159 -11.94 34.13 -17.70
N ASP A 160 -11.77 33.08 -18.52
CA ASP A 160 -12.82 32.48 -19.34
C ASP A 160 -13.60 31.35 -18.62
N LEU A 161 -13.15 30.89 -17.46
CA LEU A 161 -13.81 29.84 -16.70
C LEU A 161 -14.70 30.32 -15.55
N GLY A 162 -14.82 31.65 -15.33
CA GLY A 162 -15.70 32.27 -14.36
C GLY A 162 -15.72 31.58 -12.98
N GLU A 163 -16.93 31.25 -12.48
CA GLU A 163 -17.13 30.52 -11.23
C GLU A 163 -16.66 29.06 -11.28
N LEU A 164 -16.40 28.47 -12.48
CA LEU A 164 -15.87 27.12 -12.65
C LEU A 164 -14.42 26.96 -12.20
N SER A 165 -13.65 28.05 -12.16
CA SER A 165 -12.21 28.04 -11.84
C SER A 165 -11.88 27.34 -10.51
N ASP A 166 -12.80 27.33 -9.55
CA ASP A 166 -12.61 26.74 -8.22
C ASP A 166 -12.83 25.21 -8.19
N PHE A 167 -13.57 24.67 -9.17
CA PHE A 167 -13.99 23.27 -9.21
C PHE A 167 -13.57 22.51 -10.46
N ALA A 168 -12.94 23.20 -11.42
CA ALA A 168 -12.60 22.66 -12.72
C ALA A 168 -11.13 22.88 -13.06
N THR A 169 -10.53 21.94 -13.78
CA THR A 169 -9.17 22.02 -14.29
C THR A 169 -9.19 21.90 -15.80
N ASP A 170 -8.57 22.87 -16.50
CA ASP A 170 -8.36 22.79 -17.96
C ASP A 170 -7.20 21.83 -18.26
N LEU A 171 -7.54 20.65 -18.85
CA LEU A 171 -6.55 19.65 -19.23
C LEU A 171 -5.70 20.11 -20.43
N ASN A 172 -6.23 20.91 -21.35
CA ASN A 172 -5.47 21.42 -22.48
C ASN A 172 -4.38 22.41 -22.02
N GLU A 173 -4.71 23.24 -21.04
CA GLU A 173 -3.74 24.16 -20.46
C GLU A 173 -2.67 23.40 -19.64
N SER A 174 -3.09 22.42 -18.87
CA SER A 174 -2.21 21.52 -18.14
C SER A 174 -1.26 20.78 -19.10
N ALA A 175 -1.76 20.37 -20.27
CA ALA A 175 -0.95 19.74 -21.32
C ALA A 175 0.09 20.72 -21.90
N LYS A 176 -0.31 21.97 -22.21
CA LYS A 176 0.60 23.02 -22.70
C LYS A 176 1.70 23.35 -21.69
N GLN A 177 1.37 23.31 -20.40
CA GLN A 177 2.34 23.56 -19.32
C GLN A 177 3.22 22.35 -18.99
N GLY A 178 3.06 21.22 -19.68
CA GLY A 178 3.83 20.00 -19.45
C GLY A 178 3.55 19.34 -18.07
N LYS A 179 2.40 19.61 -17.47
CA LYS A 179 2.01 19.05 -16.17
C LYS A 179 1.38 17.67 -16.27
N ILE A 180 0.86 17.35 -17.46
CA ILE A 180 0.24 16.03 -17.71
C ILE A 180 1.34 15.00 -18.03
N ASP A 181 1.15 13.81 -17.53
CA ASP A 181 2.03 12.68 -17.79
C ASP A 181 1.92 12.20 -19.25
N PRO A 182 2.98 11.64 -19.83
CA PRO A 182 2.91 11.05 -21.17
C PRO A 182 1.97 9.86 -21.17
N VAL A 183 0.99 9.86 -22.07
CA VAL A 183 0.02 8.76 -22.20
C VAL A 183 0.53 7.76 -23.23
N ILE A 184 0.77 6.52 -22.78
CA ILE A 184 1.38 5.43 -23.55
C ILE A 184 0.40 4.26 -23.62
N GLY A 185 0.34 3.58 -24.77
CA GLY A 185 -0.42 2.32 -24.92
C GLY A 185 -1.95 2.47 -24.95
N ARG A 186 -2.48 3.71 -25.11
CA ARG A 186 -3.93 4.00 -25.11
C ARG A 186 -4.47 4.58 -26.41
N ASP A 187 -3.75 4.36 -27.50
CA ASP A 187 -4.10 4.93 -28.82
C ASP A 187 -5.44 4.46 -29.33
N THR A 188 -5.79 3.19 -29.12
CA THR A 188 -7.06 2.58 -29.57
C THR A 188 -8.25 3.16 -28.84
N GLU A 189 -8.15 3.33 -27.52
CA GLU A 189 -9.21 3.89 -26.68
C GLU A 189 -9.38 5.39 -26.98
N ILE A 190 -8.29 6.16 -27.10
CA ILE A 190 -8.36 7.58 -27.45
C ILE A 190 -8.98 7.76 -28.83
N GLN A 191 -8.61 6.95 -29.84
CA GLN A 191 -9.26 6.99 -31.15
C GLN A 191 -10.73 6.67 -31.08
N ARG A 192 -11.12 5.71 -30.21
CA ARG A 192 -12.53 5.37 -30.00
C ARG A 192 -13.30 6.52 -29.37
N VAL A 193 -12.72 7.20 -28.39
CA VAL A 193 -13.29 8.41 -27.78
C VAL A 193 -13.48 9.52 -28.82
N ILE A 194 -12.46 9.79 -29.65
CA ILE A 194 -12.53 10.76 -30.75
C ILE A 194 -13.66 10.41 -31.72
N GLN A 195 -13.80 9.13 -32.11
CA GLN A 195 -14.88 8.68 -33.00
C GLN A 195 -16.25 8.92 -32.39
N ILE A 196 -16.42 8.68 -31.07
CA ILE A 196 -17.70 8.87 -30.39
C ILE A 196 -18.03 10.35 -30.29
N LEU A 197 -17.08 11.21 -29.88
CA LEU A 197 -17.24 12.65 -29.78
C LEU A 197 -17.60 13.29 -31.14
N SER A 198 -17.15 12.70 -32.24
CA SER A 198 -17.43 13.17 -33.60
C SER A 198 -18.80 12.74 -34.14
N ARG A 199 -19.59 11.97 -33.37
CA ARG A 199 -20.93 11.54 -33.78
C ARG A 199 -21.98 12.65 -33.62
N ARG A 200 -23.04 12.58 -34.42
CA ARG A 200 -24.19 13.50 -34.30
C ARG A 200 -25.06 13.17 -33.08
N THR A 201 -25.17 11.91 -32.70
CA THR A 201 -25.95 11.41 -31.57
C THR A 201 -25.15 10.36 -30.83
N LYS A 202 -25.41 10.17 -29.52
CA LYS A 202 -24.65 9.30 -28.64
C LYS A 202 -23.15 9.67 -28.67
N ASN A 203 -22.91 10.97 -28.56
CA ASN A 203 -21.57 11.59 -28.65
C ASN A 203 -20.88 11.77 -27.28
N ASN A 204 -21.39 11.11 -26.24
CA ASN A 204 -20.80 11.13 -24.90
C ASN A 204 -20.16 9.78 -24.62
N PRO A 205 -18.83 9.64 -24.67
CA PRO A 205 -18.15 8.43 -24.27
C PRO A 205 -18.14 8.24 -22.75
N VAL A 206 -18.29 6.99 -22.31
CA VAL A 206 -18.05 6.58 -20.93
C VAL A 206 -16.93 5.55 -20.90
N LEU A 207 -15.86 5.87 -20.23
CA LEU A 207 -14.72 5.01 -20.00
C LEU A 207 -15.05 4.02 -18.87
N ILE A 208 -15.10 2.73 -19.18
CA ILE A 208 -15.48 1.69 -18.23
C ILE A 208 -14.28 0.77 -18.02
N GLY A 209 -13.84 0.62 -16.78
CA GLY A 209 -12.72 -0.26 -16.43
C GLY A 209 -12.50 -0.31 -14.94
N GLU A 210 -11.66 -1.22 -14.50
CA GLU A 210 -11.30 -1.38 -13.10
C GLU A 210 -10.57 -0.14 -12.55
N PRO A 211 -10.55 0.07 -11.23
CA PRO A 211 -9.76 1.15 -10.61
C PRO A 211 -8.27 1.02 -10.98
N GLY A 212 -7.58 2.13 -11.24
CA GLY A 212 -6.15 2.11 -11.48
C GLY A 212 -5.69 1.68 -12.89
N VAL A 213 -6.62 1.37 -13.83
CA VAL A 213 -6.23 1.02 -15.22
C VAL A 213 -5.87 2.22 -16.10
N GLY A 214 -5.97 3.45 -15.60
CA GLY A 214 -5.61 4.67 -16.35
C GLY A 214 -6.76 5.28 -17.17
N LYS A 215 -8.01 5.24 -16.67
CA LYS A 215 -9.15 5.88 -17.34
C LYS A 215 -8.96 7.39 -17.50
N THR A 216 -8.48 8.07 -16.48
CA THR A 216 -8.21 9.53 -16.49
C THR A 216 -7.14 9.89 -17.51
N ALA A 217 -6.11 9.05 -17.65
CA ALA A 217 -5.03 9.23 -18.62
C ALA A 217 -5.54 9.29 -20.08
N ILE A 218 -6.66 8.62 -20.40
CA ILE A 218 -7.25 8.69 -21.74
C ILE A 218 -7.78 10.09 -22.05
N ALA A 219 -8.42 10.76 -21.09
CA ALA A 219 -8.89 12.14 -21.24
C ALA A 219 -7.70 13.11 -21.33
N GLU A 220 -6.66 12.89 -20.55
CA GLU A 220 -5.40 13.65 -20.60
C GLU A 220 -4.67 13.47 -21.93
N GLY A 221 -4.60 12.25 -22.46
CA GLY A 221 -4.03 11.95 -23.76
C GLY A 221 -4.81 12.57 -24.90
N LEU A 222 -6.14 12.64 -24.79
CA LEU A 222 -6.97 13.37 -25.76
C LEU A 222 -6.67 14.87 -25.71
N ALA A 223 -6.51 15.46 -24.53
CA ALA A 223 -6.12 16.86 -24.37
C ALA A 223 -4.75 17.14 -25.00
N GLN A 224 -3.77 16.26 -24.81
CA GLN A 224 -2.44 16.34 -25.46
C GLN A 224 -2.56 16.30 -27.00
N ARG A 225 -3.41 15.41 -27.55
CA ARG A 225 -3.63 15.33 -28.99
C ARG A 225 -4.34 16.57 -29.56
N ILE A 226 -5.25 17.17 -28.81
CA ILE A 226 -5.89 18.43 -29.21
C ILE A 226 -4.85 19.56 -29.26
N VAL A 227 -4.01 19.65 -28.24
CA VAL A 227 -2.94 20.68 -28.17
C VAL A 227 -1.91 20.52 -29.28
N THR A 228 -1.54 19.28 -29.62
CA THR A 228 -0.60 18.98 -30.71
C THR A 228 -1.27 19.03 -32.10
N GLY A 229 -2.58 19.22 -32.18
CA GLY A 229 -3.34 19.27 -33.43
C GLY A 229 -3.57 17.92 -34.09
N ASN A 230 -3.29 16.81 -33.43
CA ASN A 230 -3.44 15.45 -33.95
C ASN A 230 -4.85 14.89 -33.70
N VAL A 231 -5.87 15.69 -34.07
CA VAL A 231 -7.29 15.36 -33.96
C VAL A 231 -8.05 15.85 -35.19
N PRO A 232 -9.24 15.29 -35.50
CA PRO A 232 -10.11 15.79 -36.56
C PRO A 232 -10.47 17.27 -36.36
N GLU A 233 -10.78 17.97 -37.46
CA GLU A 233 -11.06 19.42 -37.46
C GLU A 233 -12.15 19.83 -36.46
N ILE A 234 -13.13 18.97 -36.26
CA ILE A 234 -14.26 19.18 -35.32
C ILE A 234 -13.79 19.33 -33.86
N LEU A 235 -12.67 18.70 -33.50
CA LEU A 235 -12.14 18.69 -32.13
C LEU A 235 -10.93 19.63 -31.95
N ARG A 236 -10.38 20.20 -33.04
CA ARG A 236 -9.12 20.98 -32.99
C ARG A 236 -9.18 22.20 -32.06
N ASN A 237 -10.35 22.80 -31.92
CA ASN A 237 -10.55 24.00 -31.08
C ASN A 237 -11.28 23.68 -29.76
N LYS A 238 -11.46 22.39 -29.45
CA LYS A 238 -12.15 21.98 -28.22
C LYS A 238 -11.19 21.99 -27.01
N ARG A 239 -11.76 22.29 -25.85
CA ARG A 239 -11.08 22.30 -24.55
C ARG A 239 -11.69 21.22 -23.67
N ILE A 240 -10.88 20.45 -23.00
CA ILE A 240 -11.34 19.43 -22.06
C ILE A 240 -11.23 19.98 -20.64
N ILE A 241 -12.36 20.13 -20.00
CA ILE A 241 -12.48 20.66 -18.64
C ILE A 241 -12.79 19.51 -17.69
N SER A 242 -11.84 19.16 -16.81
CA SER A 242 -12.04 18.17 -15.78
C SER A 242 -12.78 18.76 -14.59
N LEU A 243 -13.97 18.21 -14.30
CA LEU A 243 -14.83 18.67 -13.22
C LEU A 243 -14.68 17.78 -11.98
N SER A 244 -14.27 18.37 -10.86
CA SER A 244 -14.14 17.69 -9.58
C SER A 244 -15.43 17.73 -8.77
N ILE A 245 -16.19 16.64 -8.78
CA ILE A 245 -17.43 16.52 -8.01
C ILE A 245 -17.16 16.57 -6.50
N GLY A 246 -16.05 15.98 -6.06
CA GLY A 246 -15.61 16.03 -4.66
C GLY A 246 -15.38 17.45 -4.15
N SER A 247 -14.77 18.33 -4.98
CA SER A 247 -14.54 19.73 -4.66
C SER A 247 -15.84 20.52 -4.60
N MET A 248 -16.81 20.21 -5.44
CA MET A 248 -18.15 20.85 -5.42
C MET A 248 -18.96 20.47 -4.19
N LEU A 249 -18.79 19.25 -3.68
CA LEU A 249 -19.42 18.77 -2.44
C LEU A 249 -18.72 19.34 -1.20
N ALA A 250 -17.41 19.54 -1.25
CA ALA A 250 -16.65 20.10 -0.15
C ALA A 250 -17.10 21.52 0.16
N GLY A 251 -17.49 21.76 1.42
CA GLY A 251 -17.96 23.07 1.90
C GLY A 251 -19.43 23.41 1.60
N ALA A 252 -20.18 22.55 0.90
CA ALA A 252 -21.62 22.69 0.77
C ALA A 252 -22.32 22.24 2.07
N LYS A 253 -22.86 23.17 2.85
CA LYS A 253 -23.58 22.86 4.12
C LYS A 253 -24.98 22.31 3.88
N TYR A 254 -25.58 22.63 2.74
CA TYR A 254 -26.94 22.24 2.39
C TYR A 254 -26.99 21.68 0.96
N ARG A 255 -27.91 20.76 0.75
CA ARG A 255 -28.16 20.11 -0.55
C ARG A 255 -28.32 21.11 -1.71
N GLY A 256 -29.05 22.20 -1.49
CA GLY A 256 -29.31 23.22 -2.49
C GLY A 256 -28.06 23.98 -2.98
N GLU A 257 -27.03 24.09 -2.16
CA GLU A 257 -25.75 24.73 -2.56
C GLU A 257 -25.01 23.92 -3.61
N PHE A 258 -24.96 22.60 -3.47
CA PHE A 258 -24.35 21.72 -4.48
C PHE A 258 -25.12 21.75 -5.79
N GLU A 259 -26.47 21.64 -5.71
CA GLU A 259 -27.34 21.69 -6.89
C GLU A 259 -27.18 23.04 -7.63
N GLU A 260 -27.08 24.15 -6.91
CA GLU A 260 -26.85 25.47 -7.46
C GLU A 260 -25.48 25.62 -8.13
N ARG A 261 -24.41 25.11 -7.49
CA ARG A 261 -23.04 25.09 -8.05
C ARG A 261 -22.99 24.27 -9.34
N LEU A 262 -23.56 23.05 -9.31
CA LEU A 262 -23.60 22.17 -10.49
C LEU A 262 -24.40 22.80 -11.62
N LYS A 263 -25.55 23.44 -11.31
CA LYS A 263 -26.35 24.13 -12.31
C LYS A 263 -25.60 25.30 -12.93
N LYS A 264 -24.95 26.15 -12.13
CA LYS A 264 -24.13 27.27 -12.64
C LYS A 264 -22.98 26.74 -13.53
N ALA A 265 -22.32 25.64 -13.12
CA ALA A 265 -21.28 25.00 -13.91
C ALA A 265 -21.80 24.55 -15.28
N ILE A 266 -22.99 23.95 -15.33
CA ILE A 266 -23.62 23.50 -16.57
C ILE A 266 -24.02 24.71 -17.43
N ASP A 267 -24.65 25.73 -16.84
CA ASP A 267 -25.07 26.94 -17.53
C ASP A 267 -23.89 27.67 -18.18
N GLU A 268 -22.72 27.70 -17.49
CA GLU A 268 -21.50 28.29 -18.02
C GLU A 268 -20.90 27.45 -19.17
N VAL A 269 -20.85 26.12 -19.05
CA VAL A 269 -20.41 25.24 -20.15
C VAL A 269 -21.32 25.35 -21.38
N GLN A 270 -22.63 25.56 -21.21
CA GLN A 270 -23.57 25.74 -22.31
C GLN A 270 -23.36 27.04 -23.09
N GLN A 271 -22.74 28.05 -22.47
CA GLN A 271 -22.39 29.30 -23.15
C GLN A 271 -21.12 29.18 -24.02
N HIS A 272 -20.37 28.08 -23.85
CA HIS A 272 -19.10 27.84 -24.53
C HIS A 272 -19.14 26.55 -25.36
N ASP A 273 -19.42 26.68 -26.64
CA ASP A 273 -19.51 25.55 -27.58
C ASP A 273 -18.20 24.78 -27.78
N ASP A 274 -17.09 25.34 -27.31
CA ASP A 274 -15.73 24.75 -27.40
C ASP A 274 -15.37 23.82 -26.26
N MET A 275 -16.19 23.72 -25.21
CA MET A 275 -15.89 22.90 -24.01
C MET A 275 -16.41 21.47 -24.10
N ILE A 276 -15.59 20.53 -23.63
CA ILE A 276 -15.95 19.13 -23.36
C ILE A 276 -15.70 18.89 -21.88
N ILE A 277 -16.70 18.39 -21.15
CA ILE A 277 -16.55 18.10 -19.72
C ILE A 277 -15.99 16.69 -19.55
N PHE A 278 -14.96 16.53 -18.73
CA PHE A 278 -14.53 15.25 -18.21
C PHE A 278 -14.99 15.10 -16.76
N ILE A 279 -15.69 14.00 -16.46
CA ILE A 279 -16.18 13.68 -15.11
C ILE A 279 -15.66 12.31 -14.73
N ASP A 280 -14.73 12.31 -13.77
CA ASP A 280 -14.32 11.06 -13.14
C ASP A 280 -15.38 10.58 -12.13
N GLU A 281 -15.49 9.28 -11.96
CA GLU A 281 -16.52 8.66 -11.11
C GLU A 281 -17.95 9.19 -11.39
N ILE A 282 -18.33 9.24 -12.67
CA ILE A 282 -19.64 9.79 -13.09
C ILE A 282 -20.83 9.14 -12.39
N HIS A 283 -20.68 7.93 -11.86
CA HIS A 283 -21.70 7.23 -11.07
C HIS A 283 -22.07 7.98 -9.79
N THR A 284 -21.16 8.80 -9.23
CA THR A 284 -21.41 9.63 -8.03
C THR A 284 -22.54 10.65 -8.27
N LEU A 285 -22.68 11.11 -9.50
CA LEU A 285 -23.77 12.02 -9.89
C LEU A 285 -25.12 11.31 -10.09
N VAL A 286 -25.08 10.00 -10.41
CA VAL A 286 -26.28 9.23 -10.80
C VAL A 286 -26.78 8.35 -9.64
N GLY A 287 -25.89 7.93 -8.75
CA GLY A 287 -26.15 6.91 -7.72
C GLY A 287 -26.58 7.43 -6.36
N ALA A 288 -26.57 8.72 -6.15
CA ALA A 288 -26.82 9.31 -4.84
C ALA A 288 -28.30 9.25 -4.35
N GLY A 289 -29.19 8.56 -5.08
CA GLY A 289 -30.63 8.53 -4.81
C GLY A 289 -31.21 7.34 -4.06
N ALA A 290 -30.38 6.37 -3.62
CA ALA A 290 -30.89 5.10 -3.01
C ALA A 290 -31.16 5.18 -1.50
N THR A 291 -30.73 6.20 -0.80
CA THR A 291 -31.10 6.49 0.60
C THR A 291 -32.00 7.71 0.67
N GLU A 292 -33.05 7.68 1.48
CA GLU A 292 -33.97 8.80 1.70
C GLU A 292 -33.16 10.07 2.06
N GLY A 293 -33.03 11.02 1.10
CA GLY A 293 -32.25 12.25 1.27
C GLY A 293 -30.99 12.38 0.39
N ALA A 294 -30.61 11.38 -0.41
CA ALA A 294 -29.46 11.45 -1.29
C ALA A 294 -29.70 12.32 -2.54
N MET A 295 -28.64 13.01 -2.99
CA MET A 295 -28.70 14.00 -4.07
C MET A 295 -28.92 13.33 -5.42
N ASP A 296 -29.95 13.76 -6.16
CA ASP A 296 -30.18 13.31 -7.53
C ASP A 296 -29.67 14.37 -8.53
N ALA A 297 -28.35 14.55 -8.58
CA ALA A 297 -27.71 15.43 -9.54
C ALA A 297 -27.96 15.00 -11.01
N ALA A 298 -28.34 13.72 -11.20
CA ALA A 298 -28.72 13.20 -12.51
C ALA A 298 -29.90 13.96 -13.10
N ASN A 299 -30.84 14.43 -12.27
CA ASN A 299 -32.00 15.19 -12.75
C ASN A 299 -31.63 16.56 -13.33
N ILE A 300 -30.51 17.13 -12.94
CA ILE A 300 -29.97 18.38 -13.48
C ILE A 300 -29.28 18.12 -14.83
N LEU A 301 -28.48 17.03 -14.91
CA LEU A 301 -27.74 16.69 -16.13
C LEU A 301 -28.62 16.09 -17.25
N LYS A 302 -29.60 15.29 -16.90
CA LYS A 302 -30.46 14.58 -17.88
C LYS A 302 -31.10 15.50 -18.94
N PRO A 303 -31.70 16.64 -18.59
CA PRO A 303 -32.31 17.54 -19.59
C PRO A 303 -31.27 18.10 -20.57
N ALA A 304 -30.12 18.54 -20.07
CA ALA A 304 -29.08 19.15 -20.86
C ALA A 304 -28.36 18.11 -21.78
N LEU A 305 -28.06 16.91 -21.26
CA LEU A 305 -27.58 15.79 -22.09
C LEU A 305 -28.65 15.33 -23.11
N ALA A 306 -29.94 15.38 -22.76
CA ALA A 306 -31.01 15.00 -23.67
C ALA A 306 -31.12 15.95 -24.87
N ARG A 307 -30.90 17.26 -24.66
CA ARG A 307 -30.90 18.27 -25.71
C ARG A 307 -29.60 18.29 -26.52
N GLY A 308 -28.53 17.68 -26.01
CA GLY A 308 -27.21 17.67 -26.64
C GLY A 308 -26.49 19.03 -26.55
N GLU A 309 -26.79 19.79 -25.50
CA GLU A 309 -26.29 21.15 -25.30
C GLU A 309 -24.77 21.19 -24.97
N PHE A 310 -24.22 20.09 -24.52
CA PHE A 310 -22.77 19.93 -24.28
C PHE A 310 -22.32 18.45 -24.37
N GLN A 311 -21.01 18.24 -24.48
CA GLN A 311 -20.43 16.91 -24.56
C GLN A 311 -19.74 16.53 -23.25
N VAL A 312 -19.89 15.25 -22.87
CA VAL A 312 -19.31 14.70 -21.62
C VAL A 312 -18.49 13.45 -21.92
N ILE A 313 -17.32 13.38 -21.32
CA ILE A 313 -16.53 12.16 -21.19
C ILE A 313 -16.68 11.70 -19.75
N GLY A 314 -17.33 10.58 -19.50
CA GLY A 314 -17.44 9.99 -18.16
C GLY A 314 -16.40 8.91 -17.93
N ALA A 315 -15.98 8.70 -16.68
CA ALA A 315 -15.21 7.53 -16.27
C ALA A 315 -15.90 6.84 -15.09
N THR A 316 -15.93 5.49 -15.09
CA THR A 316 -16.54 4.69 -14.02
C THR A 316 -16.06 3.25 -14.06
N THR A 317 -16.42 2.44 -13.06
CA THR A 317 -16.20 0.99 -13.05
C THR A 317 -17.33 0.25 -13.78
N LEU A 318 -17.10 -1.03 -14.13
CA LEU A 318 -18.11 -1.84 -14.81
C LEU A 318 -19.35 -2.07 -13.93
N ASP A 319 -19.14 -2.32 -12.66
CA ASP A 319 -20.23 -2.59 -11.71
C ASP A 319 -21.08 -1.34 -11.46
N GLU A 320 -20.47 -0.18 -11.29
CA GLU A 320 -21.15 1.09 -11.09
C GLU A 320 -21.87 1.52 -12.38
N TYR A 321 -21.30 1.26 -13.56
CA TYR A 321 -21.96 1.49 -14.84
C TYR A 321 -23.27 0.70 -14.95
N LYS A 322 -23.23 -0.62 -14.68
CA LYS A 322 -24.40 -1.49 -14.70
C LYS A 322 -25.45 -1.08 -13.67
N LYS A 323 -25.01 -0.67 -12.48
CA LYS A 323 -25.88 -0.35 -11.35
C LYS A 323 -26.59 1.00 -11.53
N HIS A 324 -25.94 1.98 -12.09
CA HIS A 324 -26.39 3.37 -12.09
C HIS A 324 -26.72 3.93 -13.48
N ILE A 325 -25.94 3.61 -14.52
CA ILE A 325 -26.12 4.20 -15.86
C ILE A 325 -26.95 3.30 -16.76
N GLU A 326 -26.66 2.01 -16.83
CA GLU A 326 -27.37 1.06 -17.70
C GLU A 326 -28.84 0.87 -17.29
N LYS A 327 -29.16 0.98 -16.00
CA LYS A 327 -30.55 0.92 -15.51
C LYS A 327 -31.38 2.16 -15.85
N ASP A 328 -30.72 3.28 -16.14
CA ASP A 328 -31.40 4.51 -16.50
C ASP A 328 -31.51 4.67 -18.04
N ALA A 329 -32.66 4.34 -18.59
CA ALA A 329 -32.90 4.36 -20.05
C ALA A 329 -32.64 5.73 -20.72
N ALA A 330 -32.67 6.85 -19.96
CA ALA A 330 -32.38 8.17 -20.48
C ALA A 330 -30.87 8.41 -20.64
N LEU A 331 -30.06 7.91 -19.70
CA LEU A 331 -28.59 7.98 -19.72
C LEU A 331 -28.00 6.95 -20.69
N GLU A 332 -28.49 5.71 -20.68
CA GLU A 332 -28.03 4.63 -21.57
C GLU A 332 -28.07 5.03 -23.03
N ARG A 333 -29.14 5.74 -23.43
CA ARG A 333 -29.33 6.22 -24.82
C ARG A 333 -28.35 7.36 -25.20
N ARG A 334 -27.69 8.00 -24.25
CA ARG A 334 -26.84 9.16 -24.47
C ARG A 334 -25.37 8.85 -24.34
N PHE A 335 -25.02 7.89 -23.49
CA PHE A 335 -23.65 7.46 -23.29
C PHE A 335 -23.28 6.28 -24.18
N GLN A 336 -22.03 6.26 -24.63
CA GLN A 336 -21.48 5.15 -25.39
C GLN A 336 -20.30 4.55 -24.61
N PRO A 337 -20.40 3.27 -24.18
CA PRO A 337 -19.33 2.65 -23.43
C PRO A 337 -18.06 2.45 -24.25
N VAL A 338 -16.92 2.72 -23.64
CA VAL A 338 -15.56 2.41 -24.09
C VAL A 338 -14.90 1.61 -23.00
N GLN A 339 -14.61 0.34 -23.27
CA GLN A 339 -13.92 -0.53 -22.32
C GLN A 339 -12.44 -0.18 -22.25
N VAL A 340 -11.94 -0.02 -21.03
CA VAL A 340 -10.54 0.25 -20.72
C VAL A 340 -10.03 -0.94 -19.93
N GLY A 341 -9.25 -1.79 -20.58
CA GLY A 341 -8.63 -2.96 -19.95
C GLY A 341 -7.36 -2.63 -19.19
N GLU A 342 -6.91 -3.58 -18.37
CA GLU A 342 -5.57 -3.55 -17.78
C GLU A 342 -4.53 -3.60 -18.91
N PRO A 343 -3.49 -2.74 -18.89
CA PRO A 343 -2.41 -2.81 -19.89
C PRO A 343 -1.61 -4.11 -19.70
N ASN A 344 -1.00 -4.59 -20.78
CA ASN A 344 -0.06 -5.69 -20.69
C ASN A 344 1.23 -5.26 -19.97
N GLU A 345 2.08 -6.21 -19.60
CA GLU A 345 3.32 -5.92 -18.87
C GLU A 345 4.29 -5.05 -19.68
N GLU A 346 4.32 -5.20 -20.98
CA GLU A 346 5.18 -4.40 -21.88
C GLU A 346 4.71 -2.94 -21.90
N ASP A 347 3.42 -2.68 -22.11
CA ASP A 347 2.85 -1.33 -22.08
C ASP A 347 3.00 -0.69 -20.69
N ALA A 348 2.79 -1.48 -19.61
CA ALA A 348 2.98 -1.00 -18.23
C ALA A 348 4.44 -0.58 -17.97
N LEU A 349 5.42 -1.34 -18.49
CA LEU A 349 6.84 -0.99 -18.38
C LEU A 349 7.16 0.30 -19.13
N GLU A 350 6.59 0.49 -20.33
CA GLU A 350 6.74 1.72 -21.09
C GLU A 350 6.15 2.94 -20.37
N ILE A 351 4.98 2.76 -19.74
CA ILE A 351 4.35 3.79 -18.89
C ILE A 351 5.27 4.16 -17.74
N LEU A 352 5.81 3.18 -17.01
CA LEU A 352 6.73 3.44 -15.90
C LEU A 352 8.02 4.16 -16.36
N LYS A 353 8.57 3.77 -17.52
CA LYS A 353 9.72 4.46 -18.11
C LYS A 353 9.40 5.93 -18.43
N GLY A 354 8.19 6.20 -18.95
CA GLY A 354 7.74 7.57 -19.21
C GLY A 354 7.55 8.42 -17.96
N LEU A 355 7.19 7.79 -16.83
CA LEU A 355 7.01 8.46 -15.55
C LEU A 355 8.30 8.60 -14.73
N ARG A 356 9.32 7.80 -15.02
CA ARG A 356 10.58 7.69 -14.26
C ARG A 356 11.18 9.03 -13.88
N ASP A 357 11.38 9.92 -14.86
CA ASP A 357 12.09 11.18 -14.65
C ASP A 357 11.38 12.08 -13.61
N ARG A 358 10.04 12.01 -13.54
CA ARG A 358 9.26 12.76 -12.55
C ARG A 358 9.41 12.19 -11.14
N TYR A 359 9.36 10.86 -11.02
CA TYR A 359 9.56 10.19 -9.73
C TYR A 359 11.00 10.34 -9.23
N GLU A 360 12.00 10.26 -10.13
CA GLU A 360 13.40 10.56 -9.83
C GLU A 360 13.60 11.99 -9.33
N ALA A 361 12.96 12.96 -9.97
CA ALA A 361 13.02 14.37 -9.57
C ALA A 361 12.35 14.61 -8.20
N PHE A 362 11.21 13.97 -7.94
CA PHE A 362 10.46 14.11 -6.70
C PHE A 362 11.20 13.47 -5.51
N HIS A 363 11.68 12.25 -5.67
CA HIS A 363 12.37 11.50 -4.61
C HIS A 363 13.86 11.81 -4.52
N LYS A 364 14.42 12.48 -5.53
CA LYS A 364 15.89 12.72 -5.68
C LYS A 364 16.69 11.42 -5.68
N ALA A 365 16.11 10.35 -6.20
CA ALA A 365 16.68 9.02 -6.31
C ALA A 365 16.66 8.56 -7.76
N LYS A 366 17.67 7.81 -8.20
CA LYS A 366 17.68 7.18 -9.53
C LYS A 366 16.97 5.84 -9.48
N ILE A 367 16.14 5.55 -10.49
CA ILE A 367 15.41 4.28 -10.61
C ILE A 367 16.03 3.50 -11.77
N THR A 368 16.53 2.30 -11.51
CA THR A 368 17.13 1.44 -12.53
C THR A 368 16.08 0.80 -13.44
N ASP A 369 16.48 0.42 -14.65
CA ASP A 369 15.56 -0.29 -15.57
C ASP A 369 15.15 -1.65 -15.03
N GLU A 370 16.05 -2.33 -14.31
CA GLU A 370 15.79 -3.59 -13.62
C GLU A 370 14.73 -3.40 -12.53
N ALA A 371 14.79 -2.29 -11.77
CA ALA A 371 13.77 -1.96 -10.76
C ALA A 371 12.40 -1.74 -11.40
N LEU A 372 12.29 -1.05 -12.53
CA LEU A 372 11.04 -0.86 -13.25
C LEU A 372 10.47 -2.19 -13.76
N THR A 373 11.33 -3.03 -14.34
CA THR A 373 10.93 -4.36 -14.81
C THR A 373 10.47 -5.23 -13.65
N ALA A 374 11.19 -5.21 -12.53
CA ALA A 374 10.80 -5.92 -11.31
C ALA A 374 9.48 -5.38 -10.74
N ALA A 375 9.25 -4.06 -10.75
CA ALA A 375 8.01 -3.48 -10.27
C ALA A 375 6.80 -3.97 -11.07
N VAL A 376 6.89 -4.06 -12.40
CA VAL A 376 5.82 -4.59 -13.24
C VAL A 376 5.63 -6.09 -13.01
N SER A 377 6.69 -6.89 -13.12
CA SER A 377 6.61 -8.35 -13.06
C SER A 377 6.19 -8.84 -11.66
N LEU A 378 6.77 -8.27 -10.59
CA LEU A 378 6.44 -8.65 -9.22
C LEU A 378 5.04 -8.16 -8.81
N SER A 379 4.63 -6.95 -9.18
CA SER A 379 3.28 -6.48 -8.90
C SER A 379 2.23 -7.24 -9.68
N SER A 380 2.48 -7.57 -10.95
CA SER A 380 1.60 -8.40 -11.77
C SER A 380 1.40 -9.79 -11.15
N ARG A 381 2.48 -10.39 -10.67
CA ARG A 381 2.49 -11.75 -10.13
C ARG A 381 1.95 -11.85 -8.69
N TYR A 382 2.28 -10.88 -7.84
CA TYR A 382 2.06 -10.98 -6.39
C TYR A 382 0.95 -10.09 -5.84
N ILE A 383 0.58 -9.00 -6.54
CA ILE A 383 -0.49 -8.10 -6.14
C ILE A 383 -1.71 -8.35 -7.04
N THR A 384 -2.68 -9.13 -6.54
CA THR A 384 -3.83 -9.58 -7.31
C THR A 384 -5.10 -8.76 -7.08
N ASP A 385 -5.12 -7.91 -6.07
CA ASP A 385 -6.26 -7.07 -5.67
C ASP A 385 -6.27 -5.68 -6.33
N ARG A 386 -5.22 -5.36 -7.11
CA ARG A 386 -5.04 -4.11 -7.85
C ARG A 386 -4.62 -4.37 -9.28
N PHE A 387 -4.75 -3.36 -10.13
CA PHE A 387 -4.51 -3.46 -11.57
C PHE A 387 -3.31 -2.63 -12.01
N LEU A 388 -2.65 -3.08 -13.09
CA LEU A 388 -1.62 -2.29 -13.77
C LEU A 388 -2.27 -1.08 -14.48
N PRO A 389 -1.56 0.05 -14.64
CA PRO A 389 -0.19 0.32 -14.16
C PRO A 389 -0.10 0.79 -12.72
N ASP A 390 -1.21 1.11 -12.07
CA ASP A 390 -1.30 1.79 -10.77
C ASP A 390 -0.52 1.04 -9.67
N LYS A 391 -0.74 -0.29 -9.54
CA LYS A 391 -0.02 -1.11 -8.56
C LYS A 391 1.50 -1.09 -8.75
N ALA A 392 1.99 -1.02 -9.98
CA ALA A 392 3.42 -0.97 -10.25
C ALA A 392 4.00 0.43 -9.97
N ILE A 393 3.23 1.49 -10.28
CA ILE A 393 3.57 2.87 -9.95
C ILE A 393 3.69 3.05 -8.44
N ASP A 394 2.69 2.59 -7.69
CA ASP A 394 2.67 2.66 -6.23
C ASP A 394 3.87 1.94 -5.60
N VAL A 395 4.24 0.76 -6.11
CA VAL A 395 5.43 0.02 -5.64
C VAL A 395 6.72 0.81 -5.87
N VAL A 396 6.86 1.44 -7.04
CA VAL A 396 8.04 2.27 -7.36
C VAL A 396 8.08 3.51 -6.46
N ASP A 397 6.95 4.18 -6.25
CA ASP A 397 6.84 5.37 -5.41
C ASP A 397 7.22 5.05 -3.96
N GLU A 398 6.69 3.96 -3.40
CA GLU A 398 7.02 3.53 -2.04
C GLU A 398 8.47 3.08 -1.90
N ALA A 399 9.02 2.36 -2.88
CA ALA A 399 10.43 1.94 -2.87
C ALA A 399 11.36 3.15 -2.89
N ALA A 400 11.09 4.13 -3.76
CA ALA A 400 11.86 5.37 -3.83
C ALA A 400 11.78 6.18 -2.53
N SER A 401 10.58 6.27 -1.94
CA SER A 401 10.37 6.89 -0.62
C SER A 401 11.17 6.19 0.47
N LYS A 402 11.16 4.85 0.50
CA LYS A 402 11.88 4.04 1.49
C LYS A 402 13.38 4.18 1.38
N VAL A 403 13.93 4.19 0.15
CA VAL A 403 15.35 4.43 -0.10
C VAL A 403 15.75 5.81 0.42
N ARG A 404 14.94 6.83 0.16
CA ARG A 404 15.14 8.18 0.69
C ARG A 404 15.10 8.22 2.22
N MET A 405 14.16 7.53 2.86
CA MET A 405 14.05 7.46 4.32
C MET A 405 15.24 6.75 4.98
N LYS A 406 15.81 5.71 4.36
CA LYS A 406 17.03 5.04 4.87
C LYS A 406 18.18 6.03 5.11
N VAL A 407 18.32 7.05 4.27
CA VAL A 407 19.37 8.07 4.41
C VAL A 407 19.06 9.05 5.55
N PHE A 408 17.78 9.40 5.74
CA PHE A 408 17.37 10.26 6.86
C PHE A 408 17.42 9.55 8.22
N SER A 409 17.19 8.25 8.26
CA SER A 409 17.24 7.44 9.49
C SER A 409 18.65 7.12 9.98
N ALA A 410 19.67 7.36 9.16
CA ALA A 410 21.07 7.12 9.52
C ALA A 410 21.69 8.16 10.48
N ALA A 411 20.89 9.07 11.07
CA ALA A 411 21.37 10.10 12.01
C ALA A 411 20.73 10.08 13.41
N PRO A 412 20.56 8.93 14.09
CA PRO A 412 20.14 8.94 15.50
C PRO A 412 21.16 9.64 16.40
N ASP A 413 22.46 9.60 16.03
CA ASP A 413 23.55 10.23 16.76
C ASP A 413 23.49 11.78 16.78
N VAL A 414 22.93 12.41 15.73
CA VAL A 414 22.83 13.86 15.65
C VAL A 414 21.75 14.37 16.62
N LYS A 415 20.65 13.66 16.76
CA LYS A 415 19.57 14.05 17.70
C LYS A 415 20.03 13.96 19.16
N ALA A 416 20.77 12.91 19.51
CA ALA A 416 21.33 12.76 20.85
C ALA A 416 22.32 13.88 21.17
N LEU A 417 23.13 14.33 20.20
CA LEU A 417 24.06 15.45 20.36
C LEU A 417 23.33 16.80 20.45
N GLU A 418 22.24 17.01 19.70
CA GLU A 418 21.38 18.19 19.81
C GLU A 418 20.68 18.26 21.16
N ASP A 419 20.19 17.14 21.70
CA ASP A 419 19.60 17.09 23.03
C ASP A 419 20.62 17.39 24.10
N ARG A 420 21.86 16.87 23.97
CA ARG A 420 22.98 17.17 24.87
C ARG A 420 23.37 18.66 24.79
N LEU A 421 23.43 19.21 23.57
CA LEU A 421 23.70 20.64 23.36
C LEU A 421 22.67 21.52 24.05
N ASN A 422 21.37 21.18 23.96
CA ASN A 422 20.31 21.91 24.65
C ASN A 422 20.45 21.83 26.17
N THR A 423 20.91 20.71 26.71
CA THR A 423 21.15 20.54 28.14
C THR A 423 22.34 21.41 28.59
N VAL A 424 23.47 21.36 27.86
CA VAL A 424 24.67 22.17 28.13
C VAL A 424 24.35 23.68 28.05
N LYS A 425 23.52 24.12 27.10
CA LYS A 425 23.07 25.51 27.02
C LYS A 425 22.28 25.96 28.23
N LYS A 426 21.37 25.14 28.73
CA LYS A 426 20.58 25.42 29.94
C LYS A 426 21.48 25.48 31.19
N GLU A 427 22.42 24.55 31.32
CA GLU A 427 23.38 24.52 32.43
C GLU A 427 24.33 25.71 32.39
N LYS A 428 24.77 26.13 31.20
CA LYS A 428 25.59 27.36 31.03
C LYS A 428 24.81 28.61 31.47
N GLU A 429 23.53 28.77 31.08
CA GLU A 429 22.71 29.90 31.52
C GLU A 429 22.51 29.88 33.02
N ALA A 430 22.28 28.73 33.63
CA ALA A 430 22.18 28.59 35.07
C ALA A 430 23.50 28.97 35.80
N ALA A 431 24.66 28.54 35.27
CA ALA A 431 25.97 28.86 35.80
C ALA A 431 26.28 30.38 35.70
N VAL A 432 25.89 31.03 34.62
CA VAL A 432 26.00 32.50 34.47
C VAL A 432 25.11 33.24 35.49
N THR A 433 23.88 32.77 35.70
CA THR A 433 22.94 33.37 36.65
C THR A 433 23.43 33.21 38.09
N SER A 434 24.13 32.11 38.42
CA SER A 434 24.70 31.87 39.72
C SER A 434 26.11 32.49 39.90
N GLN A 435 26.61 33.27 38.92
CA GLN A 435 27.93 33.92 38.89
C GLN A 435 29.12 32.94 38.99
N ASP A 436 28.96 31.68 38.64
CA ASP A 436 30.00 30.66 38.55
C ASP A 436 30.67 30.72 37.16
N PHE A 437 31.56 31.72 37.00
CA PHE A 437 32.20 31.98 35.70
C PHE A 437 33.19 30.87 35.28
N GLU A 438 33.76 30.11 36.22
CA GLU A 438 34.68 29.02 35.91
C GLU A 438 33.92 27.83 35.28
N LYS A 439 32.75 27.51 35.82
CA LYS A 439 31.85 26.49 35.30
C LYS A 439 31.23 26.90 33.94
N ALA A 440 30.85 28.18 33.84
CA ALA A 440 30.34 28.72 32.60
C ALA A 440 31.35 28.71 31.45
N ALA A 441 32.64 28.90 31.72
CA ALA A 441 33.71 28.80 30.75
C ALA A 441 33.89 27.34 30.24
N LYS A 442 33.91 26.37 31.14
CA LYS A 442 33.98 24.95 30.77
C LYS A 442 32.81 24.49 29.92
N LEU A 443 31.58 24.90 30.29
CA LEU A 443 30.37 24.57 29.52
C LEU A 443 30.31 25.25 28.14
N ARG A 444 30.96 26.43 28.00
CA ARG A 444 31.11 27.10 26.69
C ARG A 444 32.03 26.33 25.77
N ASP A 445 33.14 25.81 26.30
CA ASP A 445 34.08 24.99 25.51
C ASP A 445 33.43 23.68 25.09
N GLU A 446 32.62 23.05 25.97
CA GLU A 446 31.82 21.86 25.65
C GLU A 446 30.74 22.18 24.59
N GLU A 447 30.07 23.34 24.70
CA GLU A 447 29.11 23.81 23.68
C GLU A 447 29.77 23.95 22.29
N GLN A 448 30.98 24.58 22.23
CA GLN A 448 31.69 24.73 20.97
C GLN A 448 32.15 23.40 20.38
N SER A 449 32.59 22.46 21.21
CA SER A 449 32.99 21.14 20.75
C SER A 449 31.80 20.34 20.19
N LEU A 450 30.64 20.38 20.86
CA LEU A 450 29.41 19.75 20.40
C LEU A 450 28.87 20.37 19.10
N LEU A 451 28.94 21.70 18.96
CA LEU A 451 28.57 22.38 17.72
C LEU A 451 29.44 21.98 16.54
N LYS A 452 30.75 21.82 16.77
CA LYS A 452 31.69 21.33 15.75
C LYS A 452 31.41 19.88 15.39
N GLU A 453 31.18 19.02 16.37
CA GLU A 453 30.86 17.60 16.13
C GLU A 453 29.54 17.42 15.39
N ILE A 454 28.51 18.22 15.73
CA ILE A 454 27.23 18.28 15.00
C ILE A 454 27.45 18.76 13.55
N GLY A 455 28.29 19.80 13.36
CA GLY A 455 28.65 20.33 12.04
C GLY A 455 29.34 19.26 11.17
N ASP A 456 30.33 18.59 11.73
CA ASP A 456 31.11 17.54 11.04
C ASP A 456 30.21 16.34 10.71
N LYS A 457 29.34 15.91 11.63
CA LYS A 457 28.38 14.81 11.36
C LYS A 457 27.30 15.21 10.36
N LYS A 458 26.85 16.46 10.36
CA LYS A 458 25.89 16.99 9.36
C LYS A 458 26.54 17.12 7.98
N SER A 459 27.81 17.49 7.89
CA SER A 459 28.53 17.56 6.60
C SER A 459 28.77 16.16 6.01
N VAL A 460 29.16 15.17 6.83
CA VAL A 460 29.29 13.76 6.43
C VAL A 460 27.92 13.16 6.04
N ALA A 461 26.86 13.50 6.76
CA ALA A 461 25.49 13.09 6.39
C ALA A 461 25.04 13.74 5.08
N LYS A 462 25.45 15.00 4.80
CA LYS A 462 25.15 15.70 3.58
C LYS A 462 25.93 15.14 2.38
N GLU A 463 27.20 14.78 2.57
CA GLU A 463 28.01 14.07 1.57
C GLU A 463 27.46 12.66 1.27
N LYS A 464 26.94 11.94 2.27
CA LYS A 464 26.23 10.68 2.08
C LYS A 464 24.85 10.87 1.42
N SER A 465 24.20 12.01 1.65
CA SER A 465 22.94 12.40 0.99
C SER A 465 23.14 12.79 -0.48
N ASP A 466 24.32 13.28 -0.85
CA ASP A 466 24.70 13.58 -2.23
C ASP A 466 25.22 12.33 -2.99
N GLN A 467 25.42 11.19 -2.32
CA GLN A 467 25.53 9.90 -3.02
C GLN A 467 24.22 9.61 -3.70
N LYS A 468 24.26 9.40 -5.02
CA LYS A 468 23.08 9.08 -5.85
C LYS A 468 22.31 7.94 -5.21
N LEU A 469 21.17 8.24 -4.62
CA LEU A 469 20.21 7.24 -4.15
C LEU A 469 19.75 6.45 -5.37
N ILE A 470 19.89 5.14 -5.33
CA ILE A 470 19.52 4.24 -6.43
C ILE A 470 18.48 3.28 -5.88
N VAL A 471 17.35 3.22 -6.56
CA VAL A 471 16.31 2.21 -6.30
C VAL A 471 16.65 0.99 -7.15
N THR A 472 16.81 -0.14 -6.48
CA THR A 472 17.18 -1.42 -7.08
C THR A 472 16.01 -2.39 -7.10
N GLU A 473 16.17 -3.52 -7.79
CA GLU A 473 15.23 -4.64 -7.78
C GLU A 473 14.95 -5.16 -6.37
N GLU A 474 15.95 -5.20 -5.50
CA GLU A 474 15.79 -5.62 -4.10
C GLU A 474 14.88 -4.69 -3.30
N ASP A 475 14.97 -3.37 -3.52
CA ASP A 475 14.10 -2.40 -2.84
C ASP A 475 12.64 -2.61 -3.28
N ILE A 476 12.41 -2.85 -4.56
CA ILE A 476 11.09 -3.21 -5.11
C ILE A 476 10.58 -4.52 -4.49
N ALA A 477 11.39 -5.57 -4.49
CA ALA A 477 11.05 -6.86 -3.91
C ALA A 477 10.72 -6.75 -2.41
N THR A 478 11.42 -5.87 -1.69
CA THR A 478 11.17 -5.60 -0.28
C THR A 478 9.81 -4.93 -0.05
N VAL A 479 9.38 -4.00 -0.93
CA VAL A 479 8.06 -3.35 -0.84
C VAL A 479 6.95 -4.36 -1.15
N VAL A 480 7.09 -5.12 -2.24
CA VAL A 480 6.12 -6.17 -2.60
C VAL A 480 5.99 -7.19 -1.47
N ALA A 481 7.11 -7.57 -0.83
CA ALA A 481 7.11 -8.48 0.31
C ALA A 481 6.34 -7.89 1.52
N GLN A 482 6.47 -6.60 1.78
CA GLN A 482 5.72 -5.94 2.86
C GLN A 482 4.20 -5.90 2.59
N TRP A 483 3.80 -5.66 1.35
CA TRP A 483 2.39 -5.60 0.98
C TRP A 483 1.71 -6.97 0.98
N THR A 484 2.43 -7.97 0.47
CA THR A 484 1.87 -9.32 0.27
C THR A 484 2.12 -10.26 1.45
N GLY A 485 3.07 -9.91 2.33
CA GLY A 485 3.55 -10.79 3.39
C GLY A 485 4.45 -11.93 2.88
N ILE A 486 4.83 -11.92 1.59
CA ILE A 486 5.64 -12.96 0.95
C ILE A 486 7.09 -12.48 0.92
N PRO A 487 8.08 -13.25 1.39
CA PRO A 487 9.49 -12.86 1.39
C PRO A 487 10.10 -12.86 -0.03
N VAL A 488 9.60 -11.99 -0.91
CA VAL A 488 9.96 -11.93 -2.34
C VAL A 488 11.46 -11.68 -2.55
N ALA A 489 12.11 -10.93 -1.66
CA ALA A 489 13.54 -10.64 -1.75
C ALA A 489 14.44 -11.88 -1.56
N LYS A 490 13.98 -12.87 -0.77
CA LYS A 490 14.68 -14.15 -0.62
C LYS A 490 14.38 -15.16 -1.74
N ILE A 491 13.29 -14.95 -2.46
CA ILE A 491 12.77 -15.89 -3.44
C ILE A 491 13.60 -15.88 -4.75
N ALA A 492 14.24 -14.77 -5.11
CA ALA A 492 14.87 -14.65 -6.43
C ALA A 492 16.20 -15.41 -6.59
N GLU A 493 17.05 -15.49 -5.56
CA GLU A 493 18.34 -16.17 -5.64
C GLU A 493 18.37 -17.53 -4.90
N GLU A 494 17.72 -17.61 -3.73
CA GLU A 494 17.67 -18.84 -2.92
C GLU A 494 16.59 -19.84 -3.42
N GLU A 495 15.62 -19.39 -4.22
CA GLU A 495 14.50 -20.25 -4.65
C GLU A 495 14.95 -21.44 -5.48
N SER A 496 15.91 -21.26 -6.37
CA SER A 496 16.42 -22.34 -7.21
C SER A 496 17.18 -23.40 -6.39
N GLU A 497 18.01 -22.99 -5.43
CA GLU A 497 18.72 -23.92 -4.54
C GLU A 497 17.76 -24.59 -3.55
N THR A 498 16.87 -23.82 -2.92
CA THR A 498 15.86 -24.37 -1.99
C THR A 498 14.92 -25.34 -2.68
N LEU A 499 14.51 -25.08 -3.92
CA LEU A 499 13.66 -25.99 -4.69
C LEU A 499 14.41 -27.27 -5.13
N LEU A 500 15.71 -27.19 -5.37
CA LEU A 500 16.52 -28.36 -5.63
C LEU A 500 16.63 -29.27 -4.39
N HIS A 501 16.75 -28.68 -3.19
CA HIS A 501 16.85 -29.36 -1.90
C HIS A 501 15.52 -29.53 -1.17
N LEU A 502 14.38 -29.23 -1.84
CA LEU A 502 13.04 -29.28 -1.23
C LEU A 502 12.72 -30.65 -0.61
N GLU A 503 13.19 -31.73 -1.21
CA GLU A 503 13.01 -33.10 -0.68
C GLU A 503 13.70 -33.25 0.68
N GLU A 504 14.92 -32.75 0.82
CA GLU A 504 15.69 -32.80 2.06
C GLU A 504 15.04 -31.94 3.17
N GLU A 505 14.56 -30.76 2.82
CA GLU A 505 13.85 -29.88 3.75
C GLU A 505 12.54 -30.50 4.25
N LEU A 506 11.76 -31.12 3.37
CA LEU A 506 10.55 -31.81 3.75
C LEU A 506 10.83 -33.02 4.63
N HIS A 507 11.94 -33.77 4.39
CA HIS A 507 12.36 -34.92 5.19
C HIS A 507 12.83 -34.54 6.60
N LYS A 508 13.24 -33.29 6.85
CA LYS A 508 13.54 -32.84 8.22
C LYS A 508 12.33 -32.95 9.15
N ARG A 509 11.12 -32.81 8.59
CA ARG A 509 9.88 -32.80 9.36
C ARG A 509 9.02 -34.05 9.14
N VAL A 510 9.05 -34.59 7.92
CA VAL A 510 8.24 -35.74 7.51
C VAL A 510 9.12 -36.97 7.42
N VAL A 511 8.94 -37.89 8.35
CA VAL A 511 9.70 -39.12 8.43
C VAL A 511 9.06 -40.19 7.57
N GLY A 512 9.88 -40.91 6.79
CA GLY A 512 9.41 -41.88 5.80
C GLY A 512 8.68 -41.15 4.66
N GLN A 513 7.75 -41.85 4.01
CA GLN A 513 6.88 -41.29 2.95
C GLN A 513 7.66 -40.75 1.73
N ASP A 514 8.80 -41.35 1.38
CA ASP A 514 9.71 -40.87 0.33
C ASP A 514 8.98 -40.67 -1.02
N GLU A 515 8.04 -41.56 -1.36
CA GLU A 515 7.24 -41.46 -2.58
C GLU A 515 6.38 -40.16 -2.56
N ALA A 516 5.81 -39.84 -1.41
CA ALA A 516 4.96 -38.66 -1.25
C ALA A 516 5.78 -37.34 -1.35
N VAL A 517 6.90 -37.29 -0.65
CA VAL A 517 7.80 -36.14 -0.65
C VAL A 517 8.36 -35.89 -2.05
N THR A 518 8.86 -36.92 -2.70
CA THR A 518 9.42 -36.84 -4.07
C THR A 518 8.36 -36.42 -5.10
N ALA A 519 7.12 -36.93 -5.01
CA ALA A 519 6.04 -36.59 -5.94
C ALA A 519 5.64 -35.10 -5.80
N VAL A 520 5.47 -34.64 -4.55
CA VAL A 520 5.15 -33.23 -4.27
C VAL A 520 6.27 -32.31 -4.73
N ALA A 521 7.53 -32.62 -4.40
CA ALA A 521 8.68 -31.82 -4.79
C ALA A 521 8.86 -31.70 -6.31
N LYS A 522 8.66 -32.81 -7.05
CA LYS A 522 8.68 -32.81 -8.52
C LYS A 522 7.59 -31.96 -9.12
N ALA A 523 6.36 -32.04 -8.62
CA ALA A 523 5.24 -31.24 -9.13
C ALA A 523 5.46 -29.73 -8.88
N VAL A 524 5.95 -29.36 -7.71
CA VAL A 524 6.28 -27.96 -7.37
C VAL A 524 7.41 -27.46 -8.29
N ARG A 525 8.51 -28.21 -8.44
CA ARG A 525 9.61 -27.85 -9.34
C ARG A 525 9.13 -27.65 -10.78
N ARG A 526 8.28 -28.54 -11.30
CA ARG A 526 7.70 -28.43 -12.65
C ARG A 526 6.85 -27.16 -12.82
N ALA A 527 6.04 -26.81 -11.82
CA ALA A 527 5.23 -25.61 -11.85
C ALA A 527 6.08 -24.34 -11.81
N ARG A 528 7.11 -24.30 -10.96
CA ARG A 528 8.03 -23.14 -10.84
C ARG A 528 8.94 -22.96 -12.05
N ALA A 529 9.30 -24.05 -12.73
CA ALA A 529 10.06 -24.00 -13.98
C ALA A 529 9.21 -23.51 -15.19
N GLY A 530 7.95 -23.13 -14.98
CA GLY A 530 7.08 -22.64 -16.07
C GLY A 530 6.58 -23.71 -17.03
N LEU A 531 6.76 -25.00 -16.68
CA LEU A 531 6.36 -26.13 -17.54
C LEU A 531 4.92 -26.60 -17.29
N LYS A 532 4.18 -25.90 -16.44
CA LYS A 532 2.75 -26.18 -16.14
C LYS A 532 1.84 -25.17 -16.85
N ASP A 533 0.59 -25.57 -17.09
CA ASP A 533 -0.45 -24.68 -17.58
C ASP A 533 -0.62 -23.47 -16.61
N PRO A 534 -0.40 -22.23 -17.07
CA PRO A 534 -0.47 -21.04 -16.23
C PRO A 534 -1.86 -20.78 -15.65
N LYS A 535 -2.90 -21.42 -16.16
CA LYS A 535 -4.27 -21.30 -15.66
C LYS A 535 -4.55 -22.17 -14.43
N ARG A 536 -3.73 -23.16 -14.13
CA ARG A 536 -3.98 -24.13 -13.04
C ARG A 536 -3.22 -23.77 -11.75
N PRO A 537 -3.69 -24.24 -10.57
CA PRO A 537 -2.96 -24.14 -9.31
C PRO A 537 -1.54 -24.72 -9.40
N ILE A 538 -0.59 -24.29 -8.54
CA ILE A 538 0.80 -24.80 -8.50
C ILE A 538 0.83 -26.34 -8.44
N GLY A 539 -0.03 -26.93 -7.61
CA GLY A 539 -0.16 -28.39 -7.49
C GLY A 539 -1.52 -28.78 -6.93
N SER A 540 -2.02 -29.93 -7.35
CA SER A 540 -3.24 -30.52 -6.82
C SER A 540 -2.97 -31.98 -6.47
N PHE A 541 -3.11 -32.33 -5.19
CA PHE A 541 -2.73 -33.64 -4.65
C PHE A 541 -3.88 -34.28 -3.88
N LEU A 542 -4.05 -35.60 -4.03
CA LEU A 542 -4.93 -36.37 -3.20
C LEU A 542 -4.10 -37.33 -2.35
N PHE A 543 -4.03 -37.07 -1.05
CA PHE A 543 -3.30 -37.88 -0.06
C PHE A 543 -4.20 -38.95 0.52
N LEU A 544 -3.88 -40.19 0.29
CA LEU A 544 -4.64 -41.36 0.67
C LEU A 544 -3.91 -42.14 1.76
N GLY A 545 -4.63 -42.66 2.75
CA GLY A 545 -4.04 -43.52 3.76
C GLY A 545 -4.64 -43.34 5.15
N PRO A 546 -4.19 -44.15 6.13
CA PRO A 546 -4.72 -44.11 7.49
C PRO A 546 -4.47 -42.77 8.20
N THR A 547 -5.10 -42.58 9.34
CA THR A 547 -4.88 -41.41 10.17
C THR A 547 -3.49 -41.44 10.81
N GLY A 548 -2.87 -40.29 11.07
CA GLY A 548 -1.61 -40.20 11.81
C GLY A 548 -0.35 -40.61 11.06
N VAL A 549 -0.38 -40.78 9.73
CA VAL A 549 0.80 -41.13 8.90
C VAL A 549 1.59 -39.95 8.35
N GLY A 550 1.19 -38.71 8.68
CA GLY A 550 1.92 -37.51 8.28
C GLY A 550 1.29 -36.69 7.14
N LYS A 551 0.06 -37.00 6.67
CA LYS A 551 -0.60 -36.26 5.58
C LYS A 551 -0.69 -34.74 5.85
N THR A 552 -1.20 -34.36 7.01
CA THR A 552 -1.34 -32.95 7.44
C THR A 552 0.03 -32.31 7.71
N GLU A 553 1.00 -33.08 8.23
CA GLU A 553 2.35 -32.57 8.49
C GLU A 553 3.12 -32.26 7.20
N LEU A 554 2.96 -33.08 6.17
CA LEU A 554 3.54 -32.79 4.85
C LEU A 554 2.95 -31.51 4.24
N ALA A 555 1.65 -31.25 4.41
CA ALA A 555 1.02 -30.02 3.96
C ALA A 555 1.58 -28.80 4.72
N ARG A 556 1.79 -28.93 6.04
CA ARG A 556 2.37 -27.89 6.90
C ARG A 556 3.82 -27.62 6.57
N ALA A 557 4.63 -28.68 6.41
CA ALA A 557 6.02 -28.59 5.99
C ALA A 557 6.15 -27.89 4.62
N LEU A 558 5.25 -28.24 3.69
CA LEU A 558 5.23 -27.63 2.37
C LEU A 558 4.89 -26.13 2.43
N ALA A 559 3.93 -25.72 3.27
CA ALA A 559 3.59 -24.31 3.46
C ALA A 559 4.79 -23.52 4.00
N SER A 560 5.48 -24.06 5.01
CA SER A 560 6.69 -23.45 5.58
C SER A 560 7.83 -23.36 4.55
N SER A 561 8.07 -24.41 3.77
CA SER A 561 9.17 -24.43 2.79
C SER A 561 8.91 -23.56 1.56
N LEU A 562 7.65 -23.49 1.06
CA LEU A 562 7.32 -22.73 -0.14
C LEU A 562 7.03 -21.26 0.12
N PHE A 563 6.39 -20.96 1.25
CA PHE A 563 5.86 -19.62 1.55
C PHE A 563 6.48 -19.00 2.81
N GLY A 564 7.46 -19.70 3.42
CA GLY A 564 8.24 -19.19 4.55
C GLY A 564 7.52 -19.17 5.90
N ASP A 565 6.22 -19.49 5.95
CA ASP A 565 5.42 -19.48 7.18
C ASP A 565 4.38 -20.62 7.16
N GLU A 566 4.25 -21.30 8.30
CA GLU A 566 3.19 -22.31 8.51
C GLU A 566 1.78 -21.70 8.47
N SER A 567 1.64 -20.43 8.82
CA SER A 567 0.37 -19.70 8.77
C SER A 567 -0.15 -19.50 7.34
N ALA A 568 0.68 -19.76 6.31
CA ALA A 568 0.28 -19.77 4.91
C ALA A 568 -0.54 -21.03 4.54
N MET A 569 -0.90 -21.88 5.52
CA MET A 569 -1.80 -23.01 5.31
C MET A 569 -3.25 -22.66 5.69
N ILE A 570 -4.15 -22.77 4.72
CA ILE A 570 -5.60 -22.66 4.91
C ILE A 570 -6.15 -24.09 5.09
N ARG A 571 -6.66 -24.42 6.27
CA ARG A 571 -7.23 -25.73 6.55
C ARG A 571 -8.75 -25.67 6.64
N LEU A 572 -9.42 -26.56 5.90
CA LEU A 572 -10.86 -26.76 5.91
C LEU A 572 -11.17 -28.25 6.16
N ASP A 573 -11.98 -28.53 7.16
CA ASP A 573 -12.46 -29.89 7.46
C ASP A 573 -13.76 -30.14 6.70
N MET A 574 -13.72 -31.05 5.75
CA MET A 574 -14.87 -31.35 4.88
C MET A 574 -16.02 -32.06 5.63
N SER A 575 -15.82 -32.50 6.86
CA SER A 575 -16.92 -32.99 7.71
C SER A 575 -17.91 -31.91 8.12
N GLU A 576 -17.52 -30.63 8.06
CA GLU A 576 -18.42 -29.48 8.28
C GLU A 576 -19.27 -29.15 7.04
N TYR A 577 -18.91 -29.69 5.87
CA TYR A 577 -19.53 -29.38 4.58
C TYR A 577 -20.25 -30.60 3.95
N MET A 578 -20.90 -31.39 4.81
CA MET A 578 -21.65 -32.58 4.41
C MET A 578 -23.00 -32.24 3.77
N GLU A 579 -23.55 -31.10 4.07
CA GLU A 579 -24.87 -30.66 3.62
C GLU A 579 -24.76 -29.57 2.54
N LYS A 580 -25.72 -29.53 1.61
CA LYS A 580 -25.71 -28.60 0.49
C LYS A 580 -25.62 -27.13 0.92
N HIS A 581 -26.32 -26.75 1.97
CA HIS A 581 -26.34 -25.36 2.45
C HIS A 581 -25.03 -24.96 3.13
N THR A 582 -24.24 -25.90 3.67
CA THR A 582 -22.93 -25.59 4.24
C THR A 582 -21.87 -25.36 3.16
N VAL A 583 -22.02 -26.01 1.99
CA VAL A 583 -21.10 -25.80 0.85
C VAL A 583 -21.17 -24.36 0.34
N SER A 584 -22.34 -23.72 0.35
CA SER A 584 -22.45 -22.30 -0.06
C SER A 584 -21.66 -21.35 0.85
N ARG A 585 -21.36 -21.71 2.09
CA ARG A 585 -20.50 -20.91 2.97
C ARG A 585 -19.05 -20.82 2.48
N LEU A 586 -18.61 -21.76 1.63
CA LEU A 586 -17.26 -21.71 1.06
C LEU A 586 -17.08 -20.58 0.02
N VAL A 587 -18.16 -20.33 -0.75
CA VAL A 587 -18.16 -19.34 -1.84
C VAL A 587 -18.90 -18.06 -1.47
N GLY A 588 -19.77 -18.14 -0.44
CA GLY A 588 -20.67 -17.10 -0.01
C GLY A 588 -22.14 -17.43 -0.30
N ALA A 589 -23.04 -16.92 0.54
CA ALA A 589 -24.48 -17.10 0.35
C ALA A 589 -25.00 -16.33 -0.86
N PRO A 590 -25.96 -16.88 -1.62
CA PRO A 590 -26.60 -16.14 -2.72
C PRO A 590 -27.37 -14.91 -2.21
N PRO A 591 -27.61 -13.90 -3.07
CA PRO A 591 -28.40 -12.71 -2.73
C PRO A 591 -29.75 -13.09 -2.13
N GLY A 592 -30.10 -12.46 -1.00
CA GLY A 592 -31.37 -12.70 -0.29
C GLY A 592 -31.35 -13.80 0.77
N TYR A 593 -30.24 -14.50 0.96
CA TYR A 593 -30.07 -15.47 2.07
C TYR A 593 -29.29 -14.86 3.23
N VAL A 594 -29.53 -15.36 4.44
CA VAL A 594 -28.80 -14.97 5.66
C VAL A 594 -27.30 -15.29 5.47
N GLY A 595 -26.43 -14.30 5.74
CA GLY A 595 -24.98 -14.42 5.55
C GLY A 595 -24.47 -13.97 4.16
N TYR A 596 -25.27 -13.31 3.35
CA TYR A 596 -24.82 -12.74 2.05
C TYR A 596 -23.71 -11.71 2.21
N GLU A 597 -23.74 -10.91 3.28
CA GLU A 597 -22.71 -9.91 3.59
C GLU A 597 -21.43 -10.56 4.16
N GLU A 598 -21.56 -11.78 4.69
CA GLU A 598 -20.39 -12.58 5.10
C GLU A 598 -19.81 -13.23 3.84
N GLY A 599 -18.60 -12.85 3.45
CA GLY A 599 -17.90 -13.43 2.29
C GLY A 599 -17.73 -14.95 2.42
N GLY A 600 -17.35 -15.64 1.33
CA GLY A 600 -17.11 -17.08 1.37
C GLY A 600 -15.85 -17.45 2.15
N GLN A 601 -15.92 -18.42 3.03
CA GLN A 601 -14.80 -18.83 3.90
C GLN A 601 -13.54 -19.20 3.10
N LEU A 602 -13.69 -19.96 2.01
CA LEU A 602 -12.57 -20.33 1.14
C LEU A 602 -12.12 -19.14 0.29
N THR A 603 -13.07 -18.44 -0.36
CA THR A 603 -12.77 -17.34 -1.26
C THR A 603 -12.11 -16.17 -0.54
N ASP A 604 -12.59 -15.79 0.63
CA ASP A 604 -12.00 -14.71 1.42
C ASP A 604 -10.64 -15.10 2.02
N ALA A 605 -10.47 -16.36 2.45
CA ALA A 605 -9.18 -16.83 2.96
C ALA A 605 -8.10 -16.79 1.86
N VAL A 606 -8.42 -17.25 0.65
CA VAL A 606 -7.48 -17.23 -0.49
C VAL A 606 -7.24 -15.81 -0.98
N ARG A 607 -8.25 -14.95 -1.01
CA ARG A 607 -8.08 -13.54 -1.37
C ARG A 607 -7.13 -12.81 -0.42
N ARG A 608 -7.19 -13.12 0.89
CA ARG A 608 -6.26 -12.56 1.88
C ARG A 608 -4.87 -13.19 1.82
N LYS A 609 -4.77 -14.47 1.44
CA LYS A 609 -3.52 -15.23 1.34
C LYS A 609 -3.45 -15.95 -0.01
N PRO A 610 -3.18 -15.24 -1.12
CA PRO A 610 -3.19 -15.83 -2.46
C PRO A 610 -2.07 -16.85 -2.67
N TYR A 611 -1.02 -16.78 -1.85
CA TYR A 611 0.09 -17.73 -1.80
C TYR A 611 -0.09 -18.63 -0.57
N SER A 612 -0.77 -19.76 -0.73
CA SER A 612 -1.10 -20.62 0.39
C SER A 612 -1.21 -22.09 -0.01
N VAL A 613 -1.04 -22.97 0.97
CA VAL A 613 -1.41 -24.37 0.85
C VAL A 613 -2.83 -24.53 1.37
N ILE A 614 -3.73 -24.96 0.52
CA ILE A 614 -5.12 -25.25 0.88
C ILE A 614 -5.23 -26.72 1.23
N LEU A 615 -5.46 -27.03 2.48
CA LEU A 615 -5.66 -28.38 2.97
C LEU A 615 -7.16 -28.65 3.17
N LEU A 616 -7.72 -29.52 2.35
CA LEU A 616 -9.09 -30.02 2.42
C LEU A 616 -9.07 -31.40 3.09
N ASP A 617 -9.39 -31.43 4.38
CA ASP A 617 -9.28 -32.65 5.19
C ASP A 617 -10.57 -33.48 5.07
N GLU A 618 -10.43 -34.82 4.93
CA GLU A 618 -11.53 -35.78 4.83
C GLU A 618 -12.51 -35.50 3.67
N VAL A 619 -11.98 -35.30 2.45
CA VAL A 619 -12.80 -34.90 1.29
C VAL A 619 -13.90 -35.90 0.92
N GLU A 620 -13.79 -37.16 1.31
CA GLU A 620 -14.83 -38.18 1.11
C GLU A 620 -16.13 -37.88 1.83
N LYS A 621 -16.12 -36.98 2.85
CA LYS A 621 -17.30 -36.58 3.59
C LYS A 621 -18.03 -35.38 2.96
N ALA A 622 -17.41 -34.67 2.05
CA ALA A 622 -17.97 -33.48 1.42
C ALA A 622 -19.21 -33.81 0.58
N HIS A 623 -20.16 -32.87 0.55
CA HIS A 623 -21.32 -32.96 -0.35
C HIS A 623 -20.89 -32.95 -1.82
N ALA A 624 -21.66 -33.59 -2.71
CA ALA A 624 -21.36 -33.69 -4.13
C ALA A 624 -21.18 -32.33 -4.84
N ASP A 625 -21.87 -31.28 -4.41
CA ASP A 625 -21.76 -29.93 -5.00
C ASP A 625 -20.40 -29.29 -4.75
N PHE A 626 -19.70 -29.68 -3.69
CA PHE A 626 -18.33 -29.22 -3.41
C PHE A 626 -17.35 -29.60 -4.52
N PHE A 627 -17.47 -30.81 -5.08
CA PHE A 627 -16.59 -31.23 -6.18
C PHE A 627 -16.82 -30.40 -7.45
N ASN A 628 -18.05 -29.91 -7.69
CA ASN A 628 -18.32 -29.03 -8.82
C ASN A 628 -17.59 -27.69 -8.69
N ILE A 629 -17.48 -27.15 -7.44
CA ILE A 629 -16.71 -25.94 -7.16
C ILE A 629 -15.22 -26.22 -7.39
N LEU A 630 -14.72 -27.35 -6.87
CA LEU A 630 -13.31 -27.72 -7.07
C LEU A 630 -12.94 -27.93 -8.53
N LEU A 631 -13.84 -28.43 -9.37
CA LEU A 631 -13.56 -28.58 -10.80
C LEU A 631 -13.20 -27.25 -11.44
N GLN A 632 -13.92 -26.17 -11.10
CA GLN A 632 -13.60 -24.83 -11.61
C GLN A 632 -12.22 -24.35 -11.15
N VAL A 633 -11.89 -24.58 -9.87
CA VAL A 633 -10.58 -24.21 -9.31
C VAL A 633 -9.44 -25.01 -9.97
N LEU A 634 -9.63 -26.33 -10.17
CA LEU A 634 -8.60 -27.20 -10.72
C LEU A 634 -8.36 -26.99 -12.23
N ASP A 635 -9.38 -26.54 -12.99
CA ASP A 635 -9.26 -26.30 -14.44
C ASP A 635 -8.83 -24.86 -14.76
N ASP A 636 -9.56 -23.88 -14.20
CA ASP A 636 -9.38 -22.47 -14.54
C ASP A 636 -8.51 -21.70 -13.53
N GLY A 637 -8.15 -22.32 -12.38
CA GLY A 637 -7.40 -21.68 -11.31
C GLY A 637 -8.10 -20.46 -10.71
N ARG A 638 -9.42 -20.37 -10.84
CA ARG A 638 -10.22 -19.25 -10.34
C ARG A 638 -11.56 -19.72 -9.81
N LEU A 639 -12.12 -18.94 -8.91
CA LEU A 639 -13.46 -19.17 -8.36
C LEU A 639 -14.19 -17.85 -8.22
N THR A 640 -15.42 -17.77 -8.73
CA THR A 640 -16.25 -16.57 -8.56
C THR A 640 -17.06 -16.69 -7.29
N ASP A 641 -16.96 -15.68 -6.41
CA ASP A 641 -17.73 -15.64 -5.16
C ASP A 641 -19.20 -15.23 -5.41
N SER A 642 -20.01 -15.27 -4.36
CA SER A 642 -21.44 -14.88 -4.43
C SER A 642 -21.66 -13.39 -4.75
N GLN A 643 -20.64 -12.56 -4.60
CA GLN A 643 -20.68 -11.14 -4.92
C GLN A 643 -20.21 -10.84 -6.36
N GLY A 644 -19.90 -11.90 -7.14
CA GLY A 644 -19.42 -11.76 -8.52
C GLY A 644 -17.91 -11.50 -8.65
N ARG A 645 -17.16 -11.46 -7.54
CA ARG A 645 -15.72 -11.24 -7.57
C ARG A 645 -14.98 -12.54 -7.90
N THR A 646 -14.00 -12.47 -8.77
CA THR A 646 -13.16 -13.61 -9.13
C THR A 646 -11.96 -13.69 -8.21
N VAL A 647 -11.80 -14.84 -7.54
CA VAL A 647 -10.66 -15.15 -6.66
C VAL A 647 -9.68 -16.06 -7.39
N ASP A 648 -8.40 -15.72 -7.35
CA ASP A 648 -7.32 -16.41 -8.05
C ASP A 648 -6.69 -17.51 -7.18
N PHE A 649 -6.66 -18.73 -7.71
CA PHE A 649 -6.07 -19.92 -7.07
C PHE A 649 -4.78 -20.40 -7.77
N ARG A 650 -4.30 -19.71 -8.80
CA ARG A 650 -3.14 -20.15 -9.61
C ARG A 650 -1.86 -20.26 -8.78
N ASN A 651 -1.75 -19.46 -7.74
CA ASN A 651 -0.59 -19.42 -6.84
C ASN A 651 -0.78 -20.29 -5.59
N THR A 652 -1.81 -21.15 -5.54
CA THR A 652 -2.06 -22.03 -4.42
C THR A 652 -1.64 -23.47 -4.70
N VAL A 653 -1.33 -24.23 -3.63
CA VAL A 653 -1.19 -25.68 -3.67
C VAL A 653 -2.42 -26.29 -3.00
N ILE A 654 -3.14 -27.16 -3.71
CA ILE A 654 -4.34 -27.82 -3.18
C ILE A 654 -4.00 -29.23 -2.75
N ILE A 655 -4.19 -29.51 -1.47
CA ILE A 655 -3.97 -30.83 -0.88
C ILE A 655 -5.31 -31.31 -0.31
N MET A 656 -5.75 -32.44 -0.80
CA MET A 656 -6.96 -33.12 -0.34
C MET A 656 -6.54 -34.39 0.42
N THR A 657 -7.10 -34.64 1.61
CA THR A 657 -6.82 -35.88 2.33
C THR A 657 -8.04 -36.77 2.34
N SER A 658 -7.81 -38.07 2.30
CA SER A 658 -8.86 -39.08 2.42
C SER A 658 -8.38 -40.34 3.15
N ASN A 659 -9.30 -40.93 3.91
CA ASN A 659 -9.08 -42.18 4.62
C ASN A 659 -9.70 -43.38 3.86
N LEU A 660 -10.17 -43.17 2.62
CA LEU A 660 -10.73 -44.26 1.79
C LEU A 660 -9.72 -45.36 1.53
N GLY A 661 -10.15 -46.59 1.69
CA GLY A 661 -9.28 -47.76 1.49
C GLY A 661 -8.27 -48.02 2.62
N ALA A 662 -8.21 -47.25 3.67
CA ALA A 662 -7.27 -47.42 4.77
C ALA A 662 -7.37 -48.81 5.42
N LYS A 663 -8.57 -49.40 5.46
CA LYS A 663 -8.79 -50.81 5.96
C LYS A 663 -8.02 -51.86 5.15
N ALA A 664 -7.79 -51.63 3.86
CA ALA A 664 -7.04 -52.57 3.04
C ALA A 664 -5.51 -52.55 3.35
N LEU A 665 -5.01 -51.37 3.77
CA LEU A 665 -3.63 -51.21 4.22
C LEU A 665 -3.39 -51.86 5.60
N HIS A 666 -4.39 -51.90 6.44
CA HIS A 666 -4.32 -52.52 7.79
C HIS A 666 -4.46 -54.07 7.76
N LYS A 667 -5.26 -54.64 6.84
CA LYS A 667 -5.44 -56.09 6.76
C LYS A 667 -4.15 -56.83 6.49
N ASN A 668 -3.32 -56.29 5.61
CA ASN A 668 -2.03 -56.87 5.27
C ASN A 668 -0.98 -56.76 6.38
N SER A 669 -1.09 -55.73 7.25
CA SER A 669 -0.19 -55.56 8.39
C SER A 669 -0.55 -56.44 9.61
N THR A 670 -1.80 -56.81 9.77
CA THR A 670 -2.25 -57.65 10.91
C THR A 670 -1.99 -59.16 10.66
N GLU A 671 -1.99 -59.57 9.42
CA GLU A 671 -1.62 -60.98 9.10
C GLU A 671 -0.08 -61.23 9.19
N LEU A 672 0.71 -60.16 9.18
CA LEU A 672 2.18 -60.23 9.33
C LEU A 672 2.69 -60.18 10.76
N GLY A 673 1.83 -59.84 11.76
CA GLY A 673 2.31 -59.49 13.10
C GLY A 673 2.12 -60.54 14.21
N PHE A 674 1.06 -61.37 14.24
CA PHE A 674 0.71 -62.07 15.49
C PHE A 674 0.25 -63.53 15.42
N LEU A 675 0.14 -64.19 14.25
CA LEU A 675 -0.24 -65.61 14.14
C LEU A 675 0.50 -66.36 13.04
N ALA A 676 1.81 -66.16 12.91
CA ALA A 676 2.61 -67.09 12.13
C ALA A 676 3.28 -68.09 13.12
N PRO A 677 3.06 -69.43 13.00
CA PRO A 677 3.86 -70.41 13.71
C PRO A 677 5.31 -70.28 13.25
N LYS A 678 6.26 -70.32 14.19
CA LYS A 678 7.70 -70.43 13.95
C LYS A 678 8.02 -71.45 12.91
N LYS A 679 8.13 -71.08 11.64
CA LYS A 679 8.90 -71.82 10.63
C LYS A 679 9.30 -70.95 9.49
N ALA A 680 10.56 -70.87 9.20
CA ALA A 680 11.30 -70.42 8.03
C ALA A 680 11.71 -68.93 7.98
N GLU A 681 12.93 -68.74 8.34
CA GLU A 681 13.90 -67.76 7.86
C GLU A 681 13.81 -67.63 6.33
N SER A 682 13.71 -66.38 5.85
CA SER A 682 13.79 -65.87 4.47
C SER A 682 12.55 -65.17 3.94
N HIS A 683 12.20 -64.03 4.53
CA HIS A 683 11.41 -63.05 3.80
C HIS A 683 12.32 -61.88 3.40
N THR A 684 12.81 -61.96 2.17
CA THR A 684 13.53 -60.92 1.46
C THR A 684 12.61 -59.67 1.32
N ASN A 685 13.22 -58.49 1.27
CA ASN A 685 12.56 -57.16 1.08
C ASN A 685 11.60 -57.16 -0.15
N ASP A 686 11.68 -58.09 -1.06
CA ASP A 686 10.84 -58.26 -2.24
C ASP A 686 9.38 -58.61 -1.93
N SER A 687 9.07 -59.33 -0.84
CA SER A 687 7.69 -59.70 -0.50
C SER A 687 6.90 -58.51 0.09
N LYS A 688 7.53 -57.73 0.95
CA LYS A 688 6.91 -56.49 1.56
C LYS A 688 6.54 -55.46 0.48
N THR A 689 7.37 -55.34 -0.56
CA THR A 689 7.11 -54.42 -1.68
C THR A 689 5.98 -54.91 -2.59
N LYS A 690 5.76 -56.23 -2.74
CA LYS A 690 4.64 -56.77 -3.52
C LYS A 690 3.31 -56.58 -2.80
N ASP A 691 3.25 -56.85 -1.50
CA ASP A 691 2.06 -56.74 -0.69
C ASP A 691 1.58 -55.27 -0.60
N PHE A 692 2.53 -54.33 -0.54
CA PHE A 692 2.19 -52.90 -0.59
C PHE A 692 1.65 -52.45 -1.97
N LYS A 693 2.21 -52.98 -3.06
CA LYS A 693 1.70 -52.66 -4.40
C LYS A 693 0.26 -53.16 -4.60
N GLU A 694 -0.11 -54.30 -4.07
CA GLU A 694 -1.46 -54.82 -4.12
C GLU A 694 -2.42 -54.01 -3.26
N ALA A 695 -1.99 -53.63 -2.03
CA ALA A 695 -2.74 -52.77 -1.15
C ALA A 695 -2.96 -51.36 -1.77
N LYS A 696 -1.91 -50.79 -2.38
CA LYS A 696 -1.98 -49.52 -3.12
C LYS A 696 -3.01 -49.57 -4.24
N LYS A 697 -3.00 -50.66 -5.05
CA LYS A 697 -3.99 -50.87 -6.09
C LYS A 697 -5.41 -50.91 -5.52
N SER A 698 -5.62 -51.63 -4.43
CA SER A 698 -6.91 -51.75 -3.76
C SER A 698 -7.43 -50.43 -3.25
N VAL A 699 -6.57 -49.54 -2.69
CA VAL A 699 -6.88 -48.20 -2.28
C VAL A 699 -7.29 -47.33 -3.47
N LEU A 700 -6.49 -47.35 -4.55
CA LEU A 700 -6.81 -46.60 -5.76
C LEU A 700 -8.12 -47.07 -6.41
N ASP A 701 -8.44 -48.34 -6.38
CA ASP A 701 -9.71 -48.84 -6.87
C ASP A 701 -10.89 -48.43 -6.00
N ALA A 702 -10.70 -48.31 -4.69
CA ALA A 702 -11.72 -47.73 -3.79
C ALA A 702 -11.97 -46.27 -4.07
N VAL A 703 -10.93 -45.49 -4.31
CA VAL A 703 -11.00 -44.07 -4.70
C VAL A 703 -11.76 -43.88 -6.00
N LYS A 704 -11.41 -44.70 -7.04
CA LYS A 704 -12.09 -44.65 -8.33
C LYS A 704 -13.58 -45.00 -8.27
N ARG A 705 -14.00 -45.80 -7.29
CA ARG A 705 -15.42 -46.12 -7.08
C ARG A 705 -16.17 -45.00 -6.34
N HIS A 706 -15.49 -44.20 -5.54
CA HIS A 706 -16.11 -43.17 -4.71
C HIS A 706 -16.20 -41.82 -5.43
N PHE A 707 -15.12 -41.40 -6.09
CA PHE A 707 -15.06 -40.12 -6.80
C PHE A 707 -15.35 -40.25 -8.29
N ARG A 708 -15.91 -39.21 -8.88
CA ARG A 708 -16.20 -39.14 -10.31
C ARG A 708 -14.91 -39.15 -11.13
N PRO A 709 -14.86 -39.84 -12.28
CA PRO A 709 -13.65 -39.84 -13.13
C PRO A 709 -13.19 -38.47 -13.59
N GLU A 710 -14.13 -37.55 -13.87
CA GLU A 710 -13.83 -36.18 -14.27
C GLU A 710 -13.06 -35.39 -13.22
N PHE A 711 -13.34 -35.62 -11.91
CA PHE A 711 -12.61 -35.02 -10.81
C PHE A 711 -11.22 -35.62 -10.66
N LEU A 712 -11.08 -36.95 -10.70
CA LEU A 712 -9.80 -37.61 -10.54
C LEU A 712 -8.81 -37.30 -11.67
N ASN A 713 -9.30 -37.07 -12.89
CA ASN A 713 -8.46 -36.73 -14.05
C ASN A 713 -7.87 -35.29 -13.96
N ARG A 714 -8.36 -34.47 -13.06
CA ARG A 714 -7.89 -33.08 -12.87
C ARG A 714 -6.89 -32.94 -11.74
N ILE A 715 -6.75 -33.98 -10.93
CA ILE A 715 -5.75 -34.05 -9.86
C ILE A 715 -4.40 -34.38 -10.47
N ASP A 716 -3.37 -33.63 -10.14
CA ASP A 716 -2.03 -33.85 -10.68
C ASP A 716 -1.46 -35.20 -10.22
N GLU A 717 -1.61 -35.52 -8.91
CA GLU A 717 -1.12 -36.79 -8.40
C GLU A 717 -1.96 -37.34 -7.23
N MET A 718 -2.16 -38.66 -7.21
CA MET A 718 -2.77 -39.41 -6.13
C MET A 718 -1.71 -40.21 -5.38
N ILE A 719 -1.48 -39.86 -4.11
CA ILE A 719 -0.36 -40.37 -3.33
C ILE A 719 -0.88 -41.22 -2.19
N VAL A 720 -0.40 -42.47 -2.10
CA VAL A 720 -0.77 -43.40 -1.02
C VAL A 720 0.32 -43.41 0.04
N PHE A 721 -0.02 -43.00 1.23
CA PHE A 721 0.86 -42.96 2.39
C PHE A 721 1.01 -44.34 3.02
N HIS A 722 2.25 -44.70 3.35
CA HIS A 722 2.57 -45.95 4.01
C HIS A 722 2.21 -45.90 5.50
N PRO A 723 1.81 -47.05 6.11
CA PRO A 723 1.78 -47.15 7.57
C PRO A 723 3.21 -46.97 8.11
N LEU A 724 3.31 -46.31 9.26
CA LEU A 724 4.60 -46.01 9.89
C LEU A 724 5.21 -47.26 10.52
N THR A 725 6.52 -47.44 10.38
CA THR A 725 7.29 -48.49 11.03
C THR A 725 7.74 -48.06 12.43
N GLU A 726 8.22 -49.01 13.27
CA GLU A 726 8.78 -48.68 14.57
C GLU A 726 10.01 -47.75 14.47
N GLU A 727 10.82 -47.91 13.41
CA GLU A 727 11.95 -47.03 13.13
C GLU A 727 11.49 -45.60 12.81
N ASP A 728 10.40 -45.48 12.03
CA ASP A 728 9.82 -44.18 11.72
C ASP A 728 9.26 -43.50 12.96
N LEU A 729 8.54 -44.28 13.82
CA LEU A 729 8.00 -43.75 15.07
C LEU A 729 9.11 -43.26 16.00
N THR A 730 10.26 -43.98 16.05
CA THR A 730 11.42 -43.56 16.85
C THR A 730 12.00 -42.22 16.35
N LYS A 731 12.12 -42.07 15.04
CA LYS A 731 12.56 -40.79 14.45
C LYS A 731 11.56 -39.65 14.72
N ILE A 732 10.26 -39.94 14.64
CA ILE A 732 9.20 -38.96 14.94
C ILE A 732 9.27 -38.52 16.42
N VAL A 733 9.46 -39.45 17.36
CA VAL A 733 9.66 -39.11 18.78
C VAL A 733 10.87 -38.18 18.95
N THR A 734 11.97 -38.46 18.25
CA THR A 734 13.18 -37.62 18.31
C THR A 734 12.88 -36.18 17.84
N ILE A 735 12.13 -36.00 16.76
CA ILE A 735 11.72 -34.68 16.26
C ILE A 735 10.83 -33.99 17.26
N LEU A 736 9.78 -34.67 17.77
CA LEU A 736 8.87 -34.07 18.76
C LEU A 736 9.58 -33.68 20.06
N MET A 737 10.55 -34.50 20.49
CA MET A 737 11.36 -34.19 21.67
C MET A 737 12.31 -33.01 21.46
N SER A 738 12.85 -32.84 20.26
CA SER A 738 13.64 -31.64 19.91
C SER A 738 12.81 -30.35 20.09
N ASP A 739 11.54 -30.36 19.74
CA ASP A 739 10.64 -29.21 19.94
C ASP A 739 10.37 -28.95 21.44
N VAL A 740 10.25 -30.00 22.25
CA VAL A 740 10.13 -29.87 23.72
C VAL A 740 11.40 -29.31 24.31
N THR A 741 12.57 -29.82 23.89
CA THR A 741 13.90 -29.36 24.34
C THR A 741 14.09 -27.87 24.03
N LYS A 742 13.79 -27.42 22.84
CA LYS A 742 13.88 -26.00 22.47
C LYS A 742 13.01 -25.10 23.35
N ARG A 743 11.79 -25.49 23.65
CA ARG A 743 10.91 -24.74 24.56
C ARG A 743 11.43 -24.68 25.99
N LEU A 744 12.14 -25.73 26.43
CA LEU A 744 12.79 -25.74 27.76
C LEU A 744 14.07 -24.91 27.77
N GLU A 745 14.83 -24.87 26.68
CA GLU A 745 15.98 -23.99 26.51
C GLU A 745 15.61 -22.51 26.56
N GLU A 746 14.42 -22.12 26.07
CA GLU A 746 13.89 -20.75 26.23
C GLU A 746 13.65 -20.38 27.71
N CYS A 747 13.52 -21.41 28.58
CA CYS A 747 13.39 -21.26 30.03
C CYS A 747 14.72 -21.50 30.78
N ASP A 748 15.85 -21.53 30.08
CA ASP A 748 17.19 -21.87 30.59
C ASP A 748 17.24 -23.28 31.25
N LEU A 749 16.49 -24.26 30.76
CA LEU A 749 16.45 -25.63 31.22
C LEU A 749 16.91 -26.59 30.12
N HIS A 750 17.75 -27.58 30.46
CA HIS A 750 18.19 -28.61 29.53
C HIS A 750 17.48 -29.93 29.83
N LEU A 751 17.07 -30.67 28.78
CA LEU A 751 16.45 -31.98 28.89
C LEU A 751 17.30 -33.06 28.26
N GLU A 752 17.70 -34.07 29.07
CA GLU A 752 18.37 -35.28 28.59
C GLU A 752 17.43 -36.47 28.71
N ILE A 753 17.29 -37.24 27.62
CA ILE A 753 16.42 -38.42 27.58
C ILE A 753 17.24 -39.65 27.25
N THR A 754 17.08 -40.70 28.05
CA THR A 754 17.77 -41.96 27.82
C THR A 754 17.20 -42.75 26.65
N PRO A 755 18.03 -43.54 25.94
CA PRO A 755 17.52 -44.38 24.83
C PRO A 755 16.41 -45.37 25.25
N GLU A 756 16.43 -45.78 26.51
CA GLU A 756 15.42 -46.68 27.11
C GLU A 756 14.08 -45.96 27.29
N ALA A 757 14.11 -44.71 27.73
CA ALA A 757 12.91 -43.85 27.84
C ALA A 757 12.32 -43.55 26.45
N MET A 758 13.16 -43.31 25.45
CA MET A 758 12.71 -43.15 24.06
C MET A 758 12.00 -44.41 23.52
N LYS A 759 12.51 -45.59 23.78
CA LYS A 759 11.85 -46.82 23.38
C LYS A 759 10.54 -47.04 24.11
N LEU A 760 10.43 -46.63 25.38
CA LEU A 760 9.21 -46.71 26.14
C LEU A 760 8.14 -45.76 25.64
N LEU A 761 8.53 -44.52 25.28
CA LEU A 761 7.64 -43.55 24.63
C LEU A 761 7.06 -44.11 23.32
N VAL A 762 7.90 -44.71 22.48
CA VAL A 762 7.43 -45.37 21.26
C VAL A 762 6.46 -46.49 21.57
N LYS A 763 6.75 -47.34 22.56
CA LYS A 763 5.91 -48.48 22.94
C LYS A 763 4.56 -48.04 23.49
N GLU A 764 4.53 -47.05 24.38
CA GLU A 764 3.32 -46.52 24.98
C GLU A 764 2.49 -45.65 24.00
N GLY A 765 3.19 -44.95 23.10
CA GLY A 765 2.55 -44.06 22.11
C GLY A 765 2.31 -44.70 20.76
N SER A 766 2.66 -45.97 20.55
CA SER A 766 2.42 -46.63 19.26
C SER A 766 1.05 -47.35 19.27
N ASP A 767 0.19 -46.85 18.39
CA ASP A 767 -1.03 -47.56 17.97
C ASP A 767 -0.99 -47.67 16.43
N PHE A 768 -0.80 -48.86 15.96
CA PHE A 768 -0.73 -49.17 14.53
C PHE A 768 -1.99 -48.75 13.75
N THR A 769 -3.10 -48.52 14.44
CA THR A 769 -4.37 -48.07 13.83
C THR A 769 -4.47 -46.57 13.77
N MET A 770 -3.81 -45.84 14.70
CA MET A 770 -3.89 -44.41 14.86
C MET A 770 -2.58 -43.67 14.45
N GLY A 771 -1.54 -44.43 14.06
CA GLY A 771 -0.26 -43.86 13.61
C GLY A 771 0.48 -43.09 14.72
N ALA A 772 1.06 -41.94 14.39
CA ALA A 772 1.83 -41.11 15.32
C ALA A 772 0.97 -40.19 16.24
N ARG A 773 -0.35 -40.14 16.10
CA ARG A 773 -1.22 -39.26 16.94
C ARG A 773 -1.12 -39.55 18.44
N PRO A 774 -1.08 -40.81 18.89
CA PRO A 774 -0.94 -41.11 20.32
C PRO A 774 0.43 -40.73 20.91
N LEU A 775 1.48 -40.67 20.11
CA LEU A 775 2.84 -40.29 20.55
C LEU A 775 2.87 -38.91 21.20
N LYS A 776 2.20 -37.95 20.62
CA LYS A 776 2.15 -36.57 21.18
C LYS A 776 1.50 -36.54 22.55
N ARG A 777 0.45 -37.35 22.76
CA ARG A 777 -0.21 -37.50 24.07
C ARG A 777 0.66 -38.24 25.09
N ALA A 778 1.42 -39.26 24.63
CA ALA A 778 2.36 -39.98 25.48
C ALA A 778 3.51 -39.04 25.94
N ILE A 779 4.07 -38.26 25.04
CA ILE A 779 5.08 -37.24 25.40
C ILE A 779 4.53 -36.23 26.39
N GLN A 780 3.33 -35.70 26.16
CA GLN A 780 2.68 -34.77 27.06
C GLN A 780 2.54 -35.37 28.44
N ARG A 781 1.91 -36.56 28.58
CA ARG A 781 1.65 -37.22 29.86
C ARG A 781 2.94 -37.63 30.57
N LEU A 782 3.91 -38.19 29.86
CA LEU A 782 5.09 -38.82 30.45
C LEU A 782 6.28 -37.89 30.61
N ILE A 783 6.32 -36.79 29.89
CA ILE A 783 7.44 -35.83 29.90
C ILE A 783 6.97 -34.44 30.28
N GLU A 784 6.06 -33.79 29.48
CA GLU A 784 5.71 -32.39 29.68
C GLU A 784 5.00 -32.16 31.03
N ASP A 785 4.04 -33.01 31.42
CA ASP A 785 3.33 -32.86 32.70
C ASP A 785 4.26 -33.03 33.91
N PRO A 786 5.13 -34.08 34.00
CA PRO A 786 6.08 -34.18 35.09
C PRO A 786 7.14 -33.05 35.14
N VAL A 787 7.62 -32.59 33.96
CA VAL A 787 8.56 -31.46 33.88
C VAL A 787 7.87 -30.20 34.40
N SER A 788 6.60 -29.96 34.00
CA SER A 788 5.83 -28.80 34.46
C SER A 788 5.66 -28.79 35.95
N ASP A 789 5.39 -29.97 36.56
CA ASP A 789 5.28 -30.12 38.01
C ASP A 789 6.59 -29.76 38.73
N LEU A 790 7.75 -30.17 38.20
CA LEU A 790 9.07 -29.82 38.77
C LEU A 790 9.36 -28.32 38.67
N ILE A 791 8.96 -27.68 37.57
CA ILE A 791 9.10 -26.23 37.38
C ILE A 791 8.21 -25.48 38.40
N LEU A 792 6.93 -25.89 38.53
CA LEU A 792 5.98 -25.23 39.43
C LEU A 792 6.32 -25.43 40.91
N LYS A 793 6.96 -26.56 41.27
CA LYS A 793 7.45 -26.82 42.64
C LYS A 793 8.73 -26.01 42.94
N GLY A 794 9.34 -25.35 41.97
CA GLY A 794 10.58 -24.57 42.12
C GLY A 794 11.85 -25.45 42.27
N GLU A 795 11.75 -26.76 41.97
CA GLU A 795 12.85 -27.70 41.99
C GLU A 795 13.71 -27.54 40.71
N ALA A 796 13.12 -27.27 39.57
CA ALA A 796 13.82 -26.96 38.32
C ALA A 796 14.23 -25.47 38.27
N ILE A 797 15.48 -25.20 38.63
CA ILE A 797 16.10 -23.87 38.62
C ILE A 797 16.87 -23.69 37.31
N ALA A 798 16.86 -22.46 36.76
CA ALA A 798 17.62 -22.09 35.55
C ALA A 798 19.08 -22.60 35.56
N GLY A 799 19.52 -23.20 34.46
CA GLY A 799 20.85 -23.80 34.30
C GLY A 799 20.97 -25.27 34.75
N LYS A 800 19.88 -25.91 35.22
CA LYS A 800 19.90 -27.34 35.56
C LYS A 800 19.46 -28.21 34.39
N THR A 801 19.97 -29.46 34.40
CA THR A 801 19.60 -30.50 33.43
C THR A 801 18.58 -31.43 34.04
N ILE A 802 17.45 -31.57 33.39
CA ILE A 802 16.37 -32.51 33.71
C ILE A 802 16.67 -33.83 32.99
N LYS A 803 16.68 -34.96 33.71
CA LYS A 803 16.90 -36.29 33.14
C LYS A 803 15.61 -37.08 33.12
N ALA A 804 15.21 -37.58 31.97
CA ALA A 804 14.10 -38.49 31.80
C ALA A 804 14.64 -39.92 31.56
N ASP A 805 14.42 -40.83 32.53
CA ASP A 805 14.91 -42.20 32.47
C ASP A 805 13.76 -43.21 32.58
N ALA A 806 13.94 -44.39 31.97
CA ALA A 806 12.95 -45.48 32.09
C ALA A 806 13.22 -46.31 33.31
N LYS A 807 12.22 -46.40 34.22
CA LYS A 807 12.28 -47.21 35.44
C LYS A 807 10.95 -47.92 35.65
N ASP A 808 11.05 -49.26 35.90
CA ASP A 808 9.87 -50.09 36.18
C ASP A 808 8.72 -49.98 35.16
N ASN A 809 9.04 -49.85 33.87
CA ASN A 809 8.10 -49.66 32.76
C ASN A 809 7.35 -48.30 32.79
N ASP A 810 7.92 -47.30 33.51
CA ASP A 810 7.42 -45.92 33.56
C ASP A 810 8.59 -44.93 33.32
N ILE A 811 8.28 -43.69 32.97
CA ILE A 811 9.31 -42.64 32.76
C ILE A 811 9.38 -41.81 34.03
N VAL A 812 10.58 -41.80 34.64
CA VAL A 812 10.84 -41.02 35.84
C VAL A 812 11.68 -39.78 35.40
N VAL A 813 11.13 -38.62 35.71
CA VAL A 813 11.78 -37.35 35.43
C VAL A 813 12.45 -36.85 36.71
N THR A 814 13.79 -36.62 36.66
CA THR A 814 14.61 -36.19 37.81
C THR A 814 15.50 -35.02 37.40
N ILE A 815 15.99 -34.24 38.39
CA ILE A 815 16.85 -33.05 38.15
C ILE A 815 18.27 -33.46 38.46
#